data_7fec4ebb0440b5e0115ed5e20c360d84
#
_entry.id   7fec4ebb0440b5e0115ed5e20c360d84
#
_cell.length_a   1.000
_cell.length_b   1.000
_cell.length_c   1.000
_cell.angle_alpha   90.00
_cell.angle_beta   90.00
_cell.angle_gamma   90.00
#
_symmetry.space_group_name_H-M   'P 1'
#
loop_
_entity.id
_entity.type
_entity.pdbx_description
1 polymer ?
#
loop_
_entity_poly.entity_id
_entity_poly.type
_entity_poly.pdbx_seq_one_letter_code
_entity_poly.pdbx_strand_id
1 'polypeptide(L)'
;MTEHIFRAAKKAGIQGAYVFQTSPQEQKILPDRPAVYVAEARTREEARQIHQRLWNLGNAPFLVILLPNEIRVYTGFDFSISNEGKGLIKEIQNIVDLTFESIRDQLADFNAESIDSGRIWETQARYITPEKRVDTHLLKNLEGLEKRLKTTELDLPIIHALIGKYVYIRYLYDRGILSEEFLAENGLALDTVLGRNSTLAGLLHLTEVLESRFNGAIFPLPPNIETILSDEIVSLVASTFKGDDSVSGQLHLDFEAYDFSYIPVETLSSIYEQFLHSQGAGKKVGAVYTPEPVADYLLCELEESKPLQVGMKILDPCCGSGIFLVLAYRRLIEIALAQSPNHKLKPTELRRILCESIYGVERNKEACYVAEFSLILTLLNYIDPPDLHQNKQFKFPSLHNTQIFECDFFDDESDFWKQNNKFDLIVGNPPWIELKKSTKAEHNALQWIASNVKIYPVGGNRVCEAFTWRVTDLLADNGYVGLLVHATSLFNKESQKYRKHFFTAYTVSRVTNFSHLAYVLFGGRGQEPAATLIYRKTTAKKPDLVHYAPFVTNQLANRPWNRGSNRTTWAISINENEISIIAHQDLETGEMLVWKMALWGTWRDSRTIQRLCRIFPNTLGDLAIQKGWSFDTGLQIRKQDSTGEVESAPYLEGWRRLDIHTKLHKHQILRTKFRFTIPENILHVISQESCYVRKGRSLPFRLARAPHIVLSPEYCAYSDIDFVIPEPQIGISSHEIDANYLRAISVLVNSSLIQYFLFFNSPSWGVGRNKIFPQALKKIPIPEFSQADIEELAQLQKRLAYLEEFTNTSETEIQKILDEFVQDTLSIPENIGIIAREFISIRLQLNKGKSIVPATASPSSEHLQKYGLYIRDELDSFTEGSGVRHKVSLTYSNKLVMCSIEFLRPDNFTSIDVLVEQAQGDLSLLLNEVREKAKQRFSQWVYVQRSLRIFEDSRVYICKSPRLIDWTRTQALNDSDDIIAEILAVRRGQHEVLR
;
A
#
# COMPACT_ATOMS: atom_id res chain seq x y z
N MET A 1 23.06 -18.65 8.77
CA MET A 1 22.25 -17.58 8.15
C MET A 1 21.98 -16.44 9.09
N THR A 2 21.48 -16.69 10.29
CA THR A 2 21.22 -15.69 11.34
C THR A 2 22.45 -14.83 11.68
N GLU A 3 23.66 -15.35 11.56
CA GLU A 3 24.89 -14.61 11.88
C GLU A 3 25.18 -13.41 10.98
N HIS A 4 24.82 -13.47 9.69
CA HIS A 4 25.10 -12.36 8.79
C HIS A 4 24.12 -11.19 8.94
N ILE A 5 22.84 -11.49 9.17
CA ILE A 5 21.80 -10.49 9.39
C ILE A 5 22.07 -9.69 10.67
N PHE A 6 22.60 -10.37 11.69
CA PHE A 6 22.98 -9.75 12.96
C PHE A 6 24.43 -9.27 13.02
N ARG A 7 25.22 -9.38 11.93
CA ARG A 7 26.62 -8.95 11.92
C ARG A 7 26.76 -7.46 12.27
N ALA A 8 25.93 -6.59 11.67
CA ALA A 8 25.93 -5.17 12.00
C ALA A 8 25.44 -4.91 13.44
N ALA A 9 24.41 -5.65 13.88
CA ALA A 9 23.93 -5.58 15.26
C ALA A 9 25.00 -6.06 16.27
N LYS A 10 25.65 -7.18 16.00
CA LYS A 10 26.74 -7.70 16.82
C LYS A 10 27.93 -6.71 16.92
N LYS A 11 28.29 -6.08 15.77
CA LYS A 11 29.26 -4.99 15.71
C LYS A 11 28.81 -3.77 16.53
N ALA A 12 27.50 -3.49 16.59
CA ALA A 12 26.91 -2.42 17.39
C ALA A 12 26.92 -2.71 18.90
N GLY A 13 27.27 -3.93 19.33
CA GLY A 13 27.29 -4.35 20.73
C GLY A 13 26.03 -5.11 21.16
N ILE A 14 25.20 -5.54 20.23
CA ILE A 14 23.98 -6.32 20.51
C ILE A 14 24.36 -7.79 20.74
N GLN A 15 23.83 -8.40 21.80
CA GLN A 15 24.08 -9.79 22.18
C GLN A 15 22.91 -10.70 21.95
N GLY A 16 21.69 -10.14 21.93
CA GLY A 16 20.45 -10.87 21.68
C GLY A 16 19.46 -10.08 20.86
N ALA A 17 18.60 -10.80 20.16
CA ALA A 17 17.52 -10.20 19.41
C ALA A 17 16.26 -11.05 19.53
N TYR A 18 15.13 -10.41 19.78
CA TYR A 18 13.84 -11.05 19.62
C TYR A 18 13.34 -10.79 18.18
N VAL A 19 13.17 -11.86 17.45
CA VAL A 19 12.66 -11.83 16.08
C VAL A 19 11.35 -12.59 16.02
N PHE A 20 10.46 -12.19 15.13
CA PHE A 20 9.25 -12.97 14.89
C PHE A 20 9.62 -14.32 14.31
N GLN A 21 9.14 -15.40 14.89
CA GLN A 21 9.45 -16.75 14.41
C GLN A 21 8.87 -16.98 13.01
N THR A 22 9.72 -17.51 12.13
CA THR A 22 9.30 -18.10 10.87
C THR A 22 8.99 -19.58 11.09
N SER A 23 8.04 -20.14 10.35
CA SER A 23 7.72 -21.56 10.42
C SER A 23 8.97 -22.42 10.14
N PRO A 24 9.27 -23.44 10.96
CA PRO A 24 10.45 -24.30 10.78
C PRO A 24 10.47 -25.09 9.46
N GLN A 25 9.35 -25.17 8.75
CA GLN A 25 9.17 -26.00 7.55
C GLN A 25 9.54 -25.29 6.24
N GLU A 26 9.80 -23.99 6.27
CA GLU A 26 10.14 -23.22 5.07
C GLU A 26 11.63 -22.95 5.00
N GLN A 27 12.32 -23.51 4.02
CA GLN A 27 13.72 -23.25 3.66
C GLN A 27 13.94 -21.85 3.05
N LYS A 28 13.05 -20.87 3.35
CA LYS A 28 13.16 -19.51 2.83
C LYS A 28 14.22 -18.72 3.61
N ILE A 29 15.09 -18.09 2.85
CA ILE A 29 16.06 -17.10 3.33
C ILE A 29 15.33 -15.76 3.44
N LEU A 30 14.51 -15.59 4.48
CA LEU A 30 13.95 -14.29 4.81
C LEU A 30 14.91 -13.57 5.77
N PRO A 31 15.31 -12.33 5.49
CA PRO A 31 16.04 -11.55 6.46
C PRO A 31 15.15 -11.29 7.67
N ASP A 32 15.56 -11.79 8.84
CA ASP A 32 14.80 -11.60 10.07
C ASP A 32 14.96 -10.16 10.57
N ARG A 33 13.85 -9.46 10.82
CA ARG A 33 13.89 -8.16 11.48
C ARG A 33 13.59 -8.30 12.97
N PRO A 34 14.47 -7.76 13.80
CA PRO A 34 14.28 -7.79 15.25
C PRO A 34 13.18 -6.80 15.66
N ALA A 35 12.34 -7.21 16.59
CA ALA A 35 11.41 -6.33 17.28
C ALA A 35 12.11 -5.65 18.46
N VAL A 36 12.94 -6.41 19.18
CA VAL A 36 13.69 -5.94 20.34
C VAL A 36 15.12 -6.46 20.25
N TYR A 37 16.08 -5.58 20.44
CA TYR A 37 17.46 -5.95 20.69
C TYR A 37 17.74 -5.97 22.20
N VAL A 38 18.67 -6.84 22.60
CA VAL A 38 19.18 -6.95 23.97
C VAL A 38 20.70 -6.79 23.96
N ALA A 39 21.20 -5.95 24.85
CA ALA A 39 22.63 -5.71 25.02
C ALA A 39 23.00 -5.62 26.51
N GLU A 40 24.25 -5.87 26.80
CA GLU A 40 24.86 -5.59 28.10
C GLU A 40 25.83 -4.41 27.95
N ALA A 41 25.88 -3.56 28.96
CA ALA A 41 26.80 -2.44 29.02
C ALA A 41 27.36 -2.33 30.45
N ARG A 42 28.60 -1.91 30.57
CA ARG A 42 29.26 -1.72 31.88
C ARG A 42 28.96 -0.35 32.48
N THR A 43 28.74 0.65 31.61
CA THR A 43 28.52 2.02 31.99
C THR A 43 27.36 2.62 31.20
N ARG A 44 26.79 3.71 31.73
CA ARG A 44 25.72 4.47 31.01
C ARG A 44 26.23 5.05 29.68
N GLU A 45 27.51 5.43 29.61
CA GLU A 45 28.11 5.94 28.38
C GLU A 45 28.21 4.84 27.30
N GLU A 46 28.61 3.64 27.67
CA GLU A 46 28.61 2.49 26.76
C GLU A 46 27.19 2.15 26.29
N ALA A 47 26.19 2.20 27.19
CA ALA A 47 24.78 2.03 26.82
C ALA A 47 24.31 3.07 25.82
N ARG A 48 24.75 4.32 25.98
CA ARG A 48 24.44 5.41 25.05
C ARG A 48 25.06 5.19 23.68
N GLN A 49 26.30 4.73 23.61
CA GLN A 49 26.95 4.40 22.34
C GLN A 49 26.25 3.25 21.63
N ILE A 50 25.81 2.21 22.34
CA ILE A 50 25.03 1.11 21.79
C ILE A 50 23.69 1.66 21.25
N HIS A 51 23.03 2.53 21.99
CA HIS A 51 21.78 3.16 21.57
C HIS A 51 21.97 4.02 20.30
N GLN A 52 23.05 4.82 20.20
CA GLN A 52 23.37 5.59 19.00
C GLN A 52 23.55 4.69 17.76
N ARG A 53 24.32 3.61 17.91
CA ARG A 53 24.54 2.65 16.83
C ARG A 53 23.25 1.96 16.40
N LEU A 54 22.37 1.61 17.35
CA LEU A 54 21.07 1.05 17.03
C LEU A 54 20.18 2.05 16.31
N TRP A 55 20.15 3.31 16.72
CA TRP A 55 19.41 4.35 16.04
C TRP A 55 19.89 4.51 14.59
N ASN A 56 21.20 4.47 14.35
CA ASN A 56 21.78 4.48 13.00
C ASN A 56 21.39 3.23 12.18
N LEU A 57 21.34 2.04 12.79
CA LEU A 57 20.82 0.83 12.12
C LEU A 57 19.35 0.97 11.71
N GLY A 58 18.53 1.66 12.50
CA GLY A 58 17.13 1.95 12.19
C GLY A 58 16.23 0.74 11.95
N ASN A 59 16.72 -0.48 12.24
CA ASN A 59 16.06 -1.75 11.89
C ASN A 59 15.28 -2.40 13.04
N ALA A 60 15.47 -1.94 14.28
CA ALA A 60 14.73 -2.43 15.44
C ALA A 60 14.11 -1.26 16.22
N PRO A 61 12.82 -1.33 16.57
CA PRO A 61 12.15 -0.26 17.30
C PRO A 61 12.52 -0.15 18.77
N PHE A 62 13.04 -1.23 19.39
CA PHE A 62 13.34 -1.26 20.82
C PHE A 62 14.68 -1.89 21.14
N LEU A 63 15.29 -1.38 22.22
CA LEU A 63 16.55 -1.87 22.77
C LEU A 63 16.44 -1.98 24.30
N VAL A 64 16.72 -3.14 24.82
CA VAL A 64 16.87 -3.38 26.27
C VAL A 64 18.35 -3.51 26.58
N ILE A 65 18.85 -2.67 27.47
CA ILE A 65 20.26 -2.72 27.92
C ILE A 65 20.31 -3.09 29.42
N LEU A 66 21.09 -4.12 29.69
CA LEU A 66 21.41 -4.58 31.04
C LEU A 66 22.71 -3.90 31.52
N LEU A 67 22.62 -3.15 32.62
CA LEU A 67 23.74 -2.60 33.33
C LEU A 67 23.90 -3.31 34.70
N PRO A 68 25.01 -3.16 35.42
CA PRO A 68 25.25 -3.91 36.64
C PRO A 68 24.15 -3.81 37.71
N ASN A 69 23.44 -2.68 37.79
CA ASN A 69 22.36 -2.45 38.75
C ASN A 69 21.13 -1.76 38.18
N GLU A 70 21.00 -1.71 36.88
CA GLU A 70 19.81 -1.11 36.22
C GLU A 70 19.50 -1.76 34.87
N ILE A 71 18.21 -1.70 34.47
CA ILE A 71 17.78 -2.06 33.14
C ILE A 71 17.23 -0.79 32.46
N ARG A 72 17.67 -0.51 31.27
CA ARG A 72 17.22 0.60 30.45
C ARG A 72 16.58 0.12 29.17
N VAL A 73 15.40 0.64 28.86
CA VAL A 73 14.71 0.37 27.61
C VAL A 73 14.69 1.63 26.79
N TYR A 74 15.21 1.56 25.58
CA TYR A 74 15.29 2.66 24.62
C TYR A 74 14.42 2.38 23.38
N THR A 75 13.96 3.45 22.74
CA THR A 75 13.48 3.33 21.34
C THR A 75 14.64 3.40 20.39
N GLY A 76 14.65 2.54 19.37
CA GLY A 76 15.60 2.61 18.26
C GLY A 76 15.29 3.74 17.25
N PHE A 77 14.25 4.53 17.49
CA PHE A 77 13.77 5.55 16.55
C PHE A 77 13.93 6.99 17.04
N ASP A 78 14.51 7.23 18.17
CA ASP A 78 14.79 8.59 18.68
C ASP A 78 16.10 8.61 19.44
N PHE A 79 17.03 9.46 19.01
CA PHE A 79 18.33 9.67 19.61
C PHE A 79 18.72 11.14 19.55
N SER A 80 19.54 11.61 20.49
CA SER A 80 20.19 12.92 20.46
C SER A 80 21.49 12.91 21.25
N ILE A 81 22.50 13.51 20.70
CA ILE A 81 23.79 13.67 21.41
C ILE A 81 23.66 14.62 22.60
N SER A 82 22.93 15.72 22.42
CA SER A 82 22.79 16.79 23.41
C SER A 82 21.85 16.45 24.57
N ASN A 83 21.04 15.39 24.48
CA ASN A 83 20.05 15.04 25.51
C ASN A 83 20.13 13.54 25.88
N GLU A 84 20.75 13.24 27.01
CA GLU A 84 20.95 11.86 27.47
C GLU A 84 19.67 11.07 27.75
N GLY A 85 18.58 11.76 28.11
CA GLY A 85 17.28 11.13 28.36
C GLY A 85 16.46 10.86 27.10
N LYS A 86 16.91 11.34 25.93
CA LYS A 86 16.14 11.20 24.70
C LYS A 86 16.16 9.76 24.19
N GLY A 87 15.00 9.25 23.81
CA GLY A 87 14.83 7.85 23.41
C GLY A 87 14.66 6.88 24.57
N LEU A 88 14.89 7.27 25.83
CA LEU A 88 14.66 6.42 27.00
C LEU A 88 13.14 6.23 27.20
N ILE A 89 12.68 4.98 27.19
CA ILE A 89 11.29 4.59 27.42
C ILE A 89 11.06 4.27 28.88
N LYS A 90 11.99 3.48 29.46
CA LYS A 90 11.88 2.98 30.82
C LYS A 90 13.25 2.77 31.46
N GLU A 91 13.32 3.02 32.75
CA GLU A 91 14.50 2.74 33.60
C GLU A 91 14.03 1.97 34.82
N ILE A 92 14.68 0.85 35.11
CA ILE A 92 14.47 0.04 36.30
C ILE A 92 15.77 0.06 37.07
N GLN A 93 15.81 0.72 38.23
CA GLN A 93 16.99 0.86 39.07
C GLN A 93 16.97 -0.16 40.20
N ASN A 94 18.16 -0.43 40.77
CA ASN A 94 18.36 -1.32 41.90
C ASN A 94 17.84 -2.74 41.66
N ILE A 95 18.13 -3.26 40.46
CA ILE A 95 17.65 -4.59 40.02
C ILE A 95 18.14 -5.73 40.91
N VAL A 96 19.25 -5.54 41.62
CA VAL A 96 19.82 -6.52 42.59
C VAL A 96 18.88 -6.74 43.77
N ASP A 97 18.07 -5.72 44.11
CA ASP A 97 17.15 -5.78 45.26
C ASP A 97 15.72 -6.20 44.82
N LEU A 98 15.49 -6.40 43.52
CA LEU A 98 14.18 -6.76 42.96
C LEU A 98 14.06 -8.29 42.75
N THR A 99 12.81 -8.78 42.89
CA THR A 99 12.52 -10.16 42.50
C THR A 99 12.38 -10.27 41.00
N PHE A 100 12.59 -11.48 40.48
CA PHE A 100 12.40 -11.75 39.05
C PHE A 100 10.97 -11.42 38.54
N GLU A 101 9.97 -11.74 39.37
CA GLU A 101 8.58 -11.39 39.06
C GLU A 101 8.37 -9.88 38.91
N SER A 102 8.97 -9.10 39.81
CA SER A 102 8.89 -7.63 39.78
C SER A 102 9.51 -7.04 38.51
N ILE A 103 10.68 -7.57 38.10
CA ILE A 103 11.35 -7.15 36.86
C ILE A 103 10.51 -7.56 35.65
N ARG A 104 10.00 -8.80 35.62
CA ARG A 104 9.12 -9.31 34.56
C ARG A 104 7.87 -8.47 34.38
N ASP A 105 7.19 -8.13 35.48
CA ASP A 105 5.96 -7.34 35.45
C ASP A 105 6.22 -5.90 34.99
N GLN A 106 7.37 -5.33 35.39
CA GLN A 106 7.79 -4.03 34.88
C GLN A 106 8.15 -4.06 33.38
N LEU A 107 8.60 -5.18 32.82
CA LEU A 107 8.93 -5.37 31.41
C LEU A 107 7.81 -6.03 30.60
N ALA A 108 6.60 -6.17 31.15
CA ALA A 108 5.50 -6.90 30.52
C ALA A 108 5.14 -6.43 29.10
N ASP A 109 5.30 -5.14 28.79
CA ASP A 109 5.09 -4.61 27.45
C ASP A 109 6.13 -5.08 26.42
N PHE A 110 7.29 -5.56 26.87
CA PHE A 110 8.43 -6.01 26.04
C PHE A 110 8.62 -7.53 26.07
N ASN A 111 7.69 -8.28 26.63
CA ASN A 111 7.74 -9.74 26.62
C ASN A 111 7.33 -10.33 25.25
N ALA A 112 7.67 -11.60 25.05
CA ALA A 112 7.36 -12.31 23.80
C ALA A 112 5.88 -12.23 23.44
N GLU A 113 4.98 -12.41 24.38
CA GLU A 113 3.53 -12.36 24.16
C GLU A 113 3.06 -11.00 23.67
N SER A 114 3.57 -9.90 24.24
CA SER A 114 3.27 -8.53 23.82
C SER A 114 3.78 -8.24 22.42
N ILE A 115 4.96 -8.76 22.07
CA ILE A 115 5.56 -8.60 20.75
C ILE A 115 4.80 -9.41 19.70
N ASP A 116 4.57 -10.69 19.95
CA ASP A 116 3.92 -11.60 18.99
C ASP A 116 2.44 -11.27 18.76
N SER A 117 1.75 -10.76 19.78
CA SER A 117 0.36 -10.29 19.66
C SER A 117 0.26 -8.92 18.97
N GLY A 118 1.37 -8.20 18.81
CA GLY A 118 1.37 -6.82 18.31
C GLY A 118 0.92 -5.77 19.35
N ARG A 119 0.68 -6.17 20.62
CA ARG A 119 0.30 -5.24 21.69
C ARG A 119 1.36 -4.17 21.94
N ILE A 120 2.63 -4.52 21.76
CA ILE A 120 3.74 -3.58 21.90
C ILE A 120 3.61 -2.36 20.98
N TRP A 121 3.04 -2.55 19.78
CA TRP A 121 2.82 -1.45 18.82
C TRP A 121 1.74 -0.46 19.29
N GLU A 122 0.84 -0.90 20.14
CA GLU A 122 -0.23 -0.08 20.70
C GLU A 122 0.27 0.65 21.96
N THR A 123 0.86 -0.09 22.89
CA THR A 123 1.28 0.45 24.19
C THR A 123 2.47 1.40 24.06
N GLN A 124 3.38 1.13 23.11
CA GLN A 124 4.59 1.93 22.88
C GLN A 124 4.52 2.83 21.63
N ALA A 125 3.33 3.03 21.06
CA ALA A 125 3.13 3.79 19.83
C ALA A 125 3.74 5.20 19.83
N ARG A 126 3.79 5.88 20.98
CA ARG A 126 4.36 7.23 21.12
C ARG A 126 5.88 7.30 20.92
N TYR A 127 6.56 6.17 21.08
CA TYR A 127 8.02 6.08 20.97
C TYR A 127 8.46 5.57 19.59
N ILE A 128 7.51 5.11 18.77
CA ILE A 128 7.77 4.58 17.42
C ILE A 128 7.27 5.62 16.40
N THR A 129 7.82 6.83 16.48
CA THR A 129 7.42 7.92 15.57
C THR A 129 8.37 7.99 14.39
N PRO A 130 7.85 7.96 13.14
CA PRO A 130 8.69 8.00 11.94
C PRO A 130 9.53 9.27 11.81
N GLU A 131 9.03 10.38 12.35
CA GLU A 131 9.67 11.69 12.24
C GLU A 131 11.05 11.80 12.88
N LYS A 132 11.35 10.88 13.81
CA LYS A 132 12.59 10.87 14.58
C LYS A 132 13.55 9.76 14.15
N ARG A 133 13.15 8.91 13.22
CA ARG A 133 14.02 7.86 12.66
C ARG A 133 15.22 8.48 11.93
N VAL A 134 16.30 7.72 11.88
CA VAL A 134 17.53 8.12 11.20
C VAL A 134 17.32 8.53 9.75
N ASP A 135 16.48 7.80 9.01
CA ASP A 135 16.15 8.10 7.62
C ASP A 135 15.46 9.46 7.45
N THR A 136 14.43 9.73 8.24
CA THR A 136 13.71 11.01 8.18
C THR A 136 14.56 12.16 8.68
N HIS A 137 15.39 11.92 9.69
CA HIS A 137 16.26 12.95 10.28
C HIS A 137 17.40 13.32 9.31
N LEU A 138 18.07 12.32 8.73
CA LEU A 138 19.13 12.55 7.74
C LEU A 138 18.60 13.25 6.48
N LEU A 139 17.41 12.85 5.98
CA LEU A 139 16.78 13.52 4.85
C LEU A 139 16.56 15.02 5.12
N LYS A 140 16.03 15.38 6.29
CA LYS A 140 15.84 16.80 6.68
C LYS A 140 17.15 17.56 6.74
N ASN A 141 18.20 16.92 7.24
CA ASN A 141 19.53 17.55 7.31
C ASN A 141 20.13 17.76 5.92
N LEU A 142 19.98 16.82 4.99
CA LEU A 142 20.40 16.98 3.59
C LEU A 142 19.60 18.09 2.88
N GLU A 143 18.27 18.14 3.08
CA GLU A 143 17.42 19.21 2.56
C GLU A 143 17.81 20.59 3.13
N GLY A 144 18.20 20.64 4.42
CA GLY A 144 18.72 21.85 5.07
C GLY A 144 20.02 22.33 4.46
N LEU A 145 20.96 21.42 4.22
CA LEU A 145 22.25 21.70 3.57
C LEU A 145 22.03 22.16 2.13
N GLU A 146 21.15 21.49 1.37
CA GLU A 146 20.79 21.91 0.01
C GLU A 146 20.25 23.36 -0.04
N LYS A 147 19.31 23.69 0.87
CA LYS A 147 18.77 25.06 0.96
C LYS A 147 19.87 26.08 1.19
N ARG A 148 20.86 25.75 2.02
CA ARG A 148 22.01 26.63 2.27
C ARG A 148 22.88 26.78 1.03
N LEU A 149 23.18 25.68 0.34
CA LEU A 149 23.98 25.70 -0.89
C LEU A 149 23.28 26.44 -2.03
N LYS A 150 21.96 26.40 -2.12
CA LYS A 150 21.21 27.20 -3.10
C LYS A 150 21.38 28.70 -2.94
N THR A 151 21.75 29.20 -1.75
CA THR A 151 22.06 30.63 -1.55
C THR A 151 23.42 31.05 -2.15
N THR A 152 24.22 30.10 -2.59
CA THR A 152 25.53 30.34 -3.24
C THR A 152 25.46 30.37 -4.78
N GLU A 153 24.27 30.40 -5.37
CA GLU A 153 24.02 30.44 -6.82
C GLU A 153 24.51 29.20 -7.58
N LEU A 154 24.83 28.11 -6.90
CA LEU A 154 25.21 26.84 -7.54
C LEU A 154 24.01 26.16 -8.22
N ASP A 155 24.27 25.55 -9.36
CA ASP A 155 23.31 24.73 -10.06
C ASP A 155 22.97 23.47 -9.26
N LEU A 156 21.69 23.10 -9.25
CA LEU A 156 21.17 21.98 -8.45
C LEU A 156 21.90 20.64 -8.70
N PRO A 157 22.20 20.22 -9.93
CA PRO A 157 22.97 18.99 -10.18
C PRO A 157 24.36 19.00 -9.53
N ILE A 158 25.01 20.14 -9.46
CA ILE A 158 26.34 20.28 -8.81
C ILE A 158 26.18 20.15 -7.29
N ILE A 159 25.15 20.76 -6.70
CA ILE A 159 24.82 20.64 -5.28
C ILE A 159 24.59 19.17 -4.94
N HIS A 160 23.79 18.46 -5.73
CA HIS A 160 23.49 17.04 -5.51
C HIS A 160 24.74 16.17 -5.65
N ALA A 161 25.57 16.41 -6.67
CA ALA A 161 26.82 15.67 -6.86
C ALA A 161 27.80 15.90 -5.69
N LEU A 162 27.91 17.14 -5.20
CA LEU A 162 28.79 17.48 -4.09
C LEU A 162 28.33 16.83 -2.78
N ILE A 163 27.04 16.90 -2.47
CA ILE A 163 26.44 16.24 -1.30
C ILE A 163 26.64 14.71 -1.40
N GLY A 164 26.37 14.11 -2.55
CA GLY A 164 26.56 12.67 -2.79
C GLY A 164 27.99 12.22 -2.59
N LYS A 165 28.98 13.01 -3.09
CA LYS A 165 30.41 12.74 -2.82
C LYS A 165 30.73 12.74 -1.34
N TYR A 166 30.21 13.69 -0.57
CA TYR A 166 30.47 13.74 0.87
C TYR A 166 29.74 12.66 1.66
N VAL A 167 28.56 12.22 1.22
CA VAL A 167 27.91 10.98 1.75
C VAL A 167 28.84 9.78 1.55
N TYR A 168 29.43 9.64 0.34
CA TYR A 168 30.36 8.55 0.03
C TYR A 168 31.65 8.63 0.86
N ILE A 169 32.30 9.81 0.91
CA ILE A 169 33.53 10.03 1.68
C ILE A 169 33.28 9.71 3.16
N ARG A 170 32.17 10.19 3.72
CA ARG A 170 31.81 9.91 5.12
C ARG A 170 31.56 8.42 5.35
N TYR A 171 30.86 7.74 4.43
CA TYR A 171 30.67 6.29 4.52
C TYR A 171 31.98 5.52 4.51
N LEU A 172 32.91 5.86 3.60
CA LEU A 172 34.22 5.22 3.54
C LEU A 172 35.06 5.48 4.81
N TYR A 173 34.97 6.69 5.36
CA TYR A 173 35.63 7.06 6.61
C TYR A 173 35.08 6.27 7.79
N ASP A 174 33.77 6.29 8.00
CA ASP A 174 33.14 5.59 9.12
C ASP A 174 33.32 4.06 9.02
N ARG A 175 33.47 3.51 7.82
CA ARG A 175 33.84 2.09 7.57
C ARG A 175 35.32 1.78 7.82
N GLY A 176 36.16 2.78 8.02
CA GLY A 176 37.59 2.60 8.16
C GLY A 176 38.34 2.27 6.87
N ILE A 177 37.72 2.50 5.71
CA ILE A 177 38.34 2.35 4.39
C ILE A 177 39.22 3.56 4.09
N LEU A 178 38.76 4.77 4.41
CA LEU A 178 39.58 5.98 4.42
C LEU A 178 40.21 6.16 5.81
N SER A 179 41.20 5.32 6.14
CA SER A 179 41.99 5.51 7.35
C SER A 179 43.00 6.69 7.19
N GLU A 180 43.47 7.23 8.33
CA GLU A 180 44.48 8.28 8.32
C GLU A 180 45.76 7.83 7.61
N GLU A 181 46.13 6.53 7.78
CA GLU A 181 47.27 5.93 7.07
C GLU A 181 47.09 5.91 5.57
N PHE A 182 45.88 5.49 5.10
CA PHE A 182 45.55 5.49 3.66
C PHE A 182 45.64 6.90 3.08
N LEU A 183 45.10 7.89 3.77
CA LEU A 183 45.15 9.30 3.33
C LEU A 183 46.62 9.80 3.28
N ALA A 184 47.40 9.52 4.33
CA ALA A 184 48.83 9.91 4.38
C ALA A 184 49.69 9.26 3.28
N GLU A 185 49.47 7.96 2.98
CA GLU A 185 50.12 7.27 1.86
C GLU A 185 49.84 7.93 0.50
N ASN A 186 48.72 8.62 0.37
CA ASN A 186 48.33 9.34 -0.86
C ASN A 186 48.54 10.86 -0.78
N GLY A 187 49.30 11.36 0.21
CA GLY A 187 49.65 12.77 0.36
C GLY A 187 48.46 13.65 0.82
N LEU A 188 47.45 13.07 1.44
CA LEU A 188 46.28 13.73 1.98
C LEU A 188 46.21 13.65 3.51
N ALA A 189 45.61 14.63 4.13
CA ALA A 189 45.29 14.61 5.55
C ALA A 189 43.74 14.61 5.74
N LEU A 190 43.23 13.98 6.78
CA LEU A 190 41.79 13.92 7.02
C LEU A 190 41.14 15.32 7.02
N ASP A 191 41.75 16.29 7.71
CA ASP A 191 41.20 17.63 7.84
C ASP A 191 41.16 18.41 6.53
N THR A 192 42.00 18.03 5.54
CA THR A 192 42.03 18.67 4.20
C THR A 192 40.94 18.11 3.26
N VAL A 193 40.30 17.03 3.61
CA VAL A 193 39.25 16.38 2.81
C VAL A 193 37.91 16.27 3.55
N LEU A 194 37.91 16.18 4.87
CA LEU A 194 36.73 16.07 5.72
C LEU A 194 36.91 16.92 6.98
N GLY A 195 36.71 18.22 6.90
CA GLY A 195 36.86 19.16 8.01
C GLY A 195 36.91 20.63 7.56
N ARG A 196 37.27 21.52 8.49
CA ARG A 196 37.29 22.97 8.23
C ARG A 196 38.34 23.42 7.24
N ASN A 197 39.43 22.69 7.15
CA ASN A 197 40.55 23.00 6.23
C ASN A 197 40.40 22.28 4.88
N SER A 198 39.22 21.74 4.59
CA SER A 198 38.94 21.09 3.31
C SER A 198 38.99 22.09 2.16
N THR A 199 39.71 21.73 1.09
CA THR A 199 39.87 22.54 -0.11
C THR A 199 39.33 21.80 -1.33
N LEU A 200 39.03 22.54 -2.39
CA LEU A 200 38.66 21.97 -3.67
C LEU A 200 39.77 21.08 -4.23
N ALA A 201 41.02 21.52 -4.13
CA ALA A 201 42.18 20.73 -4.56
C ALA A 201 42.31 19.42 -3.80
N GLY A 202 42.08 19.42 -2.47
CA GLY A 202 42.03 18.21 -1.64
C GLY A 202 40.91 17.27 -2.06
N LEU A 203 39.70 17.79 -2.31
CA LEU A 203 38.56 17.02 -2.78
C LEU A 203 38.80 16.36 -4.14
N LEU A 204 39.37 17.13 -5.10
CA LEU A 204 39.69 16.61 -6.43
C LEU A 204 40.80 15.55 -6.38
N HIS A 205 41.86 15.81 -5.62
CA HIS A 205 42.92 14.81 -5.42
C HIS A 205 42.40 13.52 -4.76
N LEU A 206 41.57 13.63 -3.69
CA LEU A 206 40.92 12.46 -3.11
C LEU A 206 40.10 11.72 -4.14
N THR A 207 39.35 12.46 -4.98
CA THR A 207 38.51 11.85 -6.04
C THR A 207 39.35 11.06 -7.02
N GLU A 208 40.47 11.61 -7.49
CA GLU A 208 41.42 10.90 -8.37
C GLU A 208 42.01 9.65 -7.72
N VAL A 209 42.41 9.75 -6.46
CA VAL A 209 42.92 8.61 -5.68
C VAL A 209 41.86 7.50 -5.59
N LEU A 210 40.59 7.82 -5.26
CA LEU A 210 39.52 6.88 -5.18
C LEU A 210 39.18 6.26 -6.54
N GLU A 211 39.16 7.06 -7.63
CA GLU A 211 38.95 6.56 -8.98
C GLU A 211 40.08 5.63 -9.44
N SER A 212 41.33 6.03 -9.23
CA SER A 212 42.49 5.18 -9.52
C SER A 212 42.50 3.87 -8.75
N ARG A 213 42.16 3.93 -7.45
CA ARG A 213 42.24 2.78 -6.53
C ARG A 213 41.07 1.84 -6.68
N PHE A 214 39.87 2.36 -6.84
CA PHE A 214 38.63 1.60 -6.77
C PHE A 214 37.85 1.56 -8.09
N ASN A 215 38.22 2.35 -9.10
CA ASN A 215 37.57 2.38 -10.41
C ASN A 215 36.10 2.80 -10.37
N GLY A 216 35.82 4.08 -10.39
CA GLY A 216 34.45 4.57 -10.51
C GLY A 216 34.30 6.01 -10.08
N ALA A 217 33.86 6.85 -11.00
CA ALA A 217 33.46 8.21 -10.72
C ALA A 217 32.07 8.25 -10.07
N ILE A 218 32.00 7.98 -8.77
CA ILE A 218 30.76 8.10 -8.01
C ILE A 218 30.42 9.58 -7.87
N PHE A 219 29.25 9.99 -8.36
CA PHE A 219 28.82 11.38 -8.43
C PHE A 219 29.86 12.29 -9.14
N PRO A 220 30.07 12.14 -10.47
CA PRO A 220 31.06 12.90 -11.19
C PRO A 220 30.74 14.38 -11.15
N LEU A 221 31.76 15.19 -10.89
CA LEU A 221 31.70 16.64 -10.99
C LEU A 221 32.01 17.07 -12.45
N PRO A 222 31.44 18.16 -12.93
CA PRO A 222 31.74 18.65 -14.30
C PRO A 222 33.22 19.02 -14.47
N PRO A 223 33.78 18.88 -15.68
CA PRO A 223 35.22 19.15 -15.91
C PRO A 223 35.68 20.57 -15.56
N ASN A 224 34.80 21.55 -15.59
CA ASN A 224 35.07 22.95 -15.27
C ASN A 224 34.77 23.31 -13.80
N ILE A 225 34.73 22.33 -12.91
CA ILE A 225 34.30 22.53 -11.50
C ILE A 225 35.18 23.52 -10.76
N GLU A 226 36.45 23.62 -11.10
CA GLU A 226 37.41 24.57 -10.51
C GLU A 226 37.02 26.04 -10.70
N THR A 227 36.25 26.34 -11.73
CA THR A 227 35.71 27.69 -11.97
C THR A 227 34.38 27.97 -11.26
N ILE A 228 33.77 26.95 -10.71
CA ILE A 228 32.40 26.99 -10.14
C ILE A 228 32.44 26.87 -8.63
N LEU A 229 33.25 25.97 -8.06
CA LEU A 229 33.34 25.73 -6.63
C LEU A 229 34.51 26.51 -6.01
N SER A 230 34.22 27.12 -4.83
CA SER A 230 35.28 27.71 -4.00
C SER A 230 35.62 26.78 -2.83
N ASP A 231 36.80 26.99 -2.24
CA ASP A 231 37.26 26.29 -1.04
C ASP A 231 36.28 26.52 0.14
N GLU A 232 35.64 27.69 0.22
CA GLU A 232 34.67 28.00 1.26
C GLU A 232 33.44 27.10 1.18
N ILE A 233 32.92 26.81 -0.02
CA ILE A 233 31.79 25.94 -0.25
C ILE A 233 32.16 24.47 0.09
N VAL A 234 33.34 24.05 -0.34
CA VAL A 234 33.88 22.71 -0.04
C VAL A 234 34.06 22.53 1.45
N SER A 235 34.68 23.49 2.13
CA SER A 235 34.89 23.52 3.57
C SER A 235 33.56 23.51 4.34
N LEU A 236 32.55 24.25 3.89
CA LEU A 236 31.22 24.27 4.50
C LEU A 236 30.59 22.86 4.47
N VAL A 237 30.60 22.19 3.33
CA VAL A 237 30.01 20.86 3.17
C VAL A 237 30.83 19.82 3.96
N ALA A 238 32.16 19.84 3.87
CA ALA A 238 33.05 18.94 4.57
C ALA A 238 32.90 19.04 6.08
N SER A 239 32.86 20.27 6.62
CA SER A 239 32.69 20.54 8.06
C SER A 239 31.29 20.06 8.54
N THR A 240 30.27 20.28 7.73
CA THR A 240 28.91 19.78 8.04
C THR A 240 28.90 18.25 8.17
N PHE A 241 29.47 17.55 7.20
CA PHE A 241 29.55 16.08 7.23
C PHE A 241 30.47 15.54 8.34
N LYS A 242 31.44 16.31 8.79
CA LYS A 242 32.26 15.95 9.97
C LYS A 242 31.51 16.05 11.27
N GLY A 243 30.43 16.85 11.31
CA GLY A 243 29.67 17.13 12.53
C GLY A 243 30.28 18.27 13.36
N ASP A 244 30.89 19.28 12.72
CA ASP A 244 31.48 20.40 13.42
C ASP A 244 30.40 21.36 13.95
N ASP A 245 30.26 21.44 15.25
CA ASP A 245 29.25 22.23 15.97
C ASP A 245 29.24 23.72 15.62
N SER A 246 30.40 24.29 15.29
CA SER A 246 30.47 25.72 14.97
C SER A 246 29.81 26.06 13.63
N VAL A 247 29.71 25.07 12.75
CA VAL A 247 29.07 25.20 11.41
C VAL A 247 27.66 24.60 11.46
N SER A 248 27.51 23.42 12.04
CA SER A 248 26.23 22.71 12.15
C SER A 248 25.29 23.37 13.16
N GLY A 249 25.80 23.97 14.27
CA GLY A 249 25.00 24.64 15.29
C GLY A 249 24.20 25.83 14.76
N GLN A 250 24.75 26.60 13.82
CA GLN A 250 24.05 27.72 13.15
C GLN A 250 22.96 27.22 12.17
N LEU A 251 23.12 26.00 11.64
CA LEU A 251 22.22 25.41 10.67
C LEU A 251 21.23 24.43 11.30
N HIS A 252 21.35 24.14 12.61
CA HIS A 252 20.62 23.08 13.31
C HIS A 252 20.74 21.71 12.62
N LEU A 253 21.91 21.39 12.04
CA LEU A 253 22.19 20.15 11.33
C LEU A 253 23.05 19.25 12.23
N ASP A 254 22.45 18.17 12.74
CA ASP A 254 23.08 17.26 13.70
C ASP A 254 23.74 16.07 12.95
N PHE A 255 24.87 16.34 12.26
CA PHE A 255 25.59 15.27 11.55
C PHE A 255 26.54 14.44 12.45
N GLU A 256 26.84 14.90 13.66
CA GLU A 256 27.64 14.17 14.63
C GLU A 256 26.94 12.89 15.12
N ALA A 257 25.59 12.89 15.11
CA ALA A 257 24.79 11.75 15.53
C ALA A 257 24.91 10.55 14.58
N TYR A 258 25.33 10.76 13.32
CA TYR A 258 25.36 9.70 12.32
C TYR A 258 26.69 8.97 12.31
N ASP A 259 26.58 7.64 12.23
CA ASP A 259 27.64 6.73 11.85
C ASP A 259 27.17 5.95 10.60
N PHE A 260 27.64 6.39 9.44
CA PHE A 260 27.22 5.83 8.15
C PHE A 260 27.58 4.36 7.99
N SER A 261 28.53 3.84 8.79
CA SER A 261 28.89 2.42 8.75
C SER A 261 27.78 1.50 9.28
N TYR A 262 26.83 2.03 10.05
CA TYR A 262 25.67 1.31 10.57
C TYR A 262 24.40 1.58 9.78
N ILE A 263 24.29 2.70 9.06
CA ILE A 263 23.09 3.01 8.27
C ILE A 263 22.97 1.99 7.12
N PRO A 264 21.85 1.25 7.01
CA PRO A 264 21.67 0.28 5.93
C PRO A 264 21.75 0.95 4.55
N VAL A 265 22.34 0.27 3.58
CA VAL A 265 22.53 0.82 2.23
C VAL A 265 21.19 1.15 1.57
N GLU A 266 20.17 0.33 1.81
CA GLU A 266 18.81 0.55 1.31
C GLU A 266 18.21 1.84 1.88
N THR A 267 18.50 2.13 3.13
CA THR A 267 18.09 3.37 3.80
C THR A 267 18.79 4.57 3.18
N LEU A 268 20.11 4.50 2.95
CA LEU A 268 20.87 5.57 2.27
C LEU A 268 20.37 5.80 0.84
N SER A 269 20.13 4.74 0.09
CA SER A 269 19.57 4.77 -1.26
C SER A 269 18.21 5.47 -1.29
N SER A 270 17.33 5.05 -0.39
CA SER A 270 15.98 5.62 -0.24
C SER A 270 16.01 7.10 0.16
N ILE A 271 16.89 7.49 1.08
CA ILE A 271 17.06 8.88 1.50
C ILE A 271 17.53 9.73 0.33
N TYR A 272 18.52 9.23 -0.40
CA TYR A 272 19.09 10.00 -1.52
C TYR A 272 18.10 10.14 -2.68
N GLU A 273 17.31 9.09 -2.98
CA GLU A 273 16.21 9.17 -3.94
C GLU A 273 15.17 10.20 -3.53
N GLN A 274 14.73 10.16 -2.26
CA GLN A 274 13.76 11.13 -1.75
C GLN A 274 14.31 12.55 -1.80
N PHE A 275 15.59 12.72 -1.53
CA PHE A 275 16.29 13.98 -1.61
C PHE A 275 16.27 14.56 -3.04
N LEU A 276 16.61 13.77 -4.04
CA LEU A 276 16.54 14.17 -5.46
C LEU A 276 15.12 14.51 -5.91
N HIS A 277 14.09 13.81 -5.39
CA HIS A 277 12.69 14.02 -5.78
C HIS A 277 11.97 15.13 -5.02
N SER A 278 12.51 15.66 -3.93
CA SER A 278 11.88 16.69 -3.09
C SER A 278 11.53 17.98 -3.86
N GLN A 279 12.18 18.23 -4.98
CA GLN A 279 12.06 19.44 -5.82
C GLN A 279 10.93 19.42 -6.85
N GLY A 280 10.01 18.46 -6.82
CA GLY A 280 8.83 18.42 -7.71
C GLY A 280 9.08 17.97 -9.15
N ALA A 281 10.32 17.69 -9.56
CA ALA A 281 10.64 17.12 -10.86
C ALA A 281 10.05 15.73 -11.04
N GLY A 282 10.04 14.90 -9.99
CA GLY A 282 9.48 13.55 -10.01
C GLY A 282 7.97 13.49 -10.29
N LYS A 283 7.18 14.47 -9.83
CA LYS A 283 5.73 14.51 -10.10
C LYS A 283 5.40 14.73 -11.58
N LYS A 284 6.23 15.45 -12.32
CA LYS A 284 6.03 15.68 -13.76
C LYS A 284 6.36 14.45 -14.60
N VAL A 285 7.21 13.57 -14.09
CA VAL A 285 7.72 12.38 -14.81
C VAL A 285 7.00 11.10 -14.37
N GLY A 286 6.15 11.16 -13.33
CA GLY A 286 5.39 10.00 -12.82
C GLY A 286 6.24 9.00 -12.04
N ALA A 287 7.44 9.40 -11.61
CA ALA A 287 8.26 8.58 -10.73
C ALA A 287 7.60 8.49 -9.34
N VAL A 288 7.33 7.27 -8.90
CA VAL A 288 6.78 6.96 -7.58
C VAL A 288 7.84 6.19 -6.82
N TYR A 289 8.27 6.74 -5.68
CA TYR A 289 9.17 6.06 -4.76
C TYR A 289 8.60 4.71 -4.33
N THR A 290 9.42 3.66 -4.38
CA THR A 290 9.04 2.32 -3.94
C THR A 290 9.48 2.11 -2.48
N PRO A 291 8.54 1.98 -1.53
CA PRO A 291 8.90 1.65 -0.15
C PRO A 291 9.59 0.29 -0.06
N GLU A 292 10.66 0.20 0.72
CA GLU A 292 11.42 -1.04 0.92
C GLU A 292 10.52 -2.25 1.28
N PRO A 293 9.49 -2.13 2.17
CA PRO A 293 8.61 -3.24 2.47
C PRO A 293 7.86 -3.81 1.26
N VAL A 294 7.52 -2.95 0.30
CA VAL A 294 6.83 -3.36 -0.93
C VAL A 294 7.80 -4.02 -1.91
N ALA A 295 9.02 -3.48 -2.02
CA ALA A 295 10.06 -4.06 -2.86
C ALA A 295 10.48 -5.45 -2.34
N ASP A 296 10.69 -5.58 -1.04
CA ASP A 296 10.99 -6.84 -0.38
C ASP A 296 9.86 -7.87 -0.58
N TYR A 297 8.62 -7.46 -0.39
CA TYR A 297 7.45 -8.31 -0.60
C TYR A 297 7.36 -8.82 -2.04
N LEU A 298 7.53 -7.93 -3.04
CA LEU A 298 7.47 -8.32 -4.45
C LEU A 298 8.57 -9.33 -4.82
N LEU A 299 9.77 -9.17 -4.29
CA LEU A 299 10.85 -10.15 -4.46
C LEU A 299 10.49 -11.48 -3.80
N CYS A 300 9.88 -11.49 -2.61
CA CYS A 300 9.40 -12.72 -1.97
C CYS A 300 8.33 -13.43 -2.81
N GLU A 301 7.39 -12.68 -3.41
CA GLU A 301 6.39 -13.24 -4.33
C GLU A 301 7.02 -13.89 -5.56
N LEU A 302 8.06 -13.26 -6.12
CA LEU A 302 8.82 -13.83 -7.24
C LEU A 302 9.57 -15.10 -6.84
N GLU A 303 10.24 -15.09 -5.68
CA GLU A 303 10.98 -16.25 -5.16
C GLU A 303 10.09 -17.46 -4.89
N GLU A 304 8.83 -17.26 -4.52
CA GLU A 304 7.87 -18.36 -4.42
C GLU A 304 7.60 -19.02 -5.78
N SER A 305 7.62 -18.24 -6.86
CA SER A 305 7.40 -18.74 -8.21
C SER A 305 8.68 -19.29 -8.83
N LYS A 306 9.81 -18.67 -8.58
CA LYS A 306 11.15 -19.07 -9.06
C LYS A 306 12.21 -18.72 -8.00
N PRO A 307 12.63 -19.66 -7.15
CA PRO A 307 13.64 -19.44 -6.14
C PRO A 307 14.93 -18.88 -6.74
N LEU A 308 15.50 -17.88 -6.11
CA LEU A 308 16.75 -17.26 -6.52
C LEU A 308 17.93 -18.23 -6.45
N GLN A 309 18.80 -18.15 -7.45
CA GLN A 309 20.04 -18.94 -7.52
C GLN A 309 21.17 -18.05 -8.03
N VAL A 310 22.39 -18.29 -7.56
CA VAL A 310 23.57 -17.59 -8.05
C VAL A 310 23.75 -17.88 -9.55
N GLY A 311 24.00 -16.83 -10.33
CA GLY A 311 24.13 -16.91 -11.78
C GLY A 311 22.85 -16.56 -12.56
N MET A 312 21.69 -16.41 -11.90
CA MET A 312 20.50 -15.86 -12.54
C MET A 312 20.71 -14.40 -12.90
N LYS A 313 20.17 -13.98 -14.05
CA LYS A 313 20.14 -12.58 -14.48
C LYS A 313 18.83 -11.91 -14.07
N ILE A 314 18.95 -10.79 -13.38
CA ILE A 314 17.83 -10.01 -12.85
C ILE A 314 17.84 -8.63 -13.47
N LEU A 315 16.71 -8.16 -13.98
CA LEU A 315 16.53 -6.84 -14.57
C LEU A 315 15.51 -6.03 -13.79
N ASP A 316 15.84 -4.76 -13.54
CA ASP A 316 14.85 -3.73 -13.25
C ASP A 316 14.79 -2.76 -14.45
N PRO A 317 13.67 -2.72 -15.22
CA PRO A 317 13.57 -1.92 -16.46
C PRO A 317 13.36 -0.43 -16.21
N CYS A 318 13.27 0.01 -14.96
CA CYS A 318 13.06 1.40 -14.54
C CYS A 318 13.57 1.60 -13.11
N CYS A 319 14.88 1.29 -12.93
CA CYS A 319 15.42 0.98 -11.61
C CYS A 319 15.45 2.16 -10.61
N GLY A 320 15.29 3.39 -11.07
CA GLY A 320 15.40 4.55 -10.17
C GLY A 320 16.71 4.53 -9.40
N SER A 321 16.64 4.59 -8.09
CA SER A 321 17.80 4.49 -7.17
C SER A 321 18.31 3.07 -6.94
N GLY A 322 17.68 2.05 -7.56
CA GLY A 322 18.12 0.66 -7.52
C GLY A 322 17.65 -0.18 -6.33
N ILE A 323 16.57 0.19 -5.65
CA ILE A 323 16.10 -0.55 -4.44
C ILE A 323 15.87 -2.04 -4.71
N PHE A 324 15.23 -2.41 -5.82
CA PHE A 324 15.02 -3.82 -6.18
C PHE A 324 16.35 -4.52 -6.48
N LEU A 325 17.27 -3.84 -7.15
CA LEU A 325 18.58 -4.38 -7.51
C LEU A 325 19.45 -4.62 -6.29
N VAL A 326 19.44 -3.69 -5.33
CA VAL A 326 20.15 -3.80 -4.04
C VAL A 326 19.63 -4.99 -3.25
N LEU A 327 18.31 -5.12 -3.10
CA LEU A 327 17.69 -6.23 -2.38
C LEU A 327 17.94 -7.58 -3.06
N ALA A 328 17.87 -7.63 -4.40
CA ALA A 328 18.17 -8.83 -5.17
C ALA A 328 19.64 -9.23 -5.05
N TYR A 329 20.57 -8.28 -5.16
CA TYR A 329 21.99 -8.51 -5.02
C TYR A 329 22.35 -9.05 -3.63
N ARG A 330 21.80 -8.46 -2.55
CA ARG A 330 21.98 -8.97 -1.19
C ARG A 330 21.55 -10.42 -1.07
N ARG A 331 20.36 -10.77 -1.57
CA ARG A 331 19.86 -12.15 -1.52
C ARG A 331 20.76 -13.12 -2.26
N LEU A 332 21.30 -12.75 -3.43
CA LEU A 332 22.27 -13.56 -4.16
C LEU A 332 23.57 -13.76 -3.37
N ILE A 333 24.08 -12.71 -2.72
CA ILE A 333 25.25 -12.79 -1.85
C ILE A 333 24.97 -13.74 -0.68
N GLU A 334 23.82 -13.61 -0.02
CA GLU A 334 23.45 -14.45 1.13
C GLU A 334 23.31 -15.92 0.75
N ILE A 335 22.74 -16.20 -0.45
CA ILE A 335 22.70 -17.56 -1.01
C ILE A 335 24.10 -18.09 -1.25
N ALA A 336 24.97 -17.29 -1.87
CA ALA A 336 26.37 -17.69 -2.12
C ALA A 336 27.14 -17.93 -0.83
N LEU A 337 26.94 -17.09 0.19
CA LEU A 337 27.54 -17.25 1.53
C LEU A 337 27.07 -18.53 2.20
N ALA A 338 25.78 -18.86 2.10
CA ALA A 338 25.24 -20.10 2.67
C ALA A 338 25.81 -21.35 1.98
N GLN A 339 26.17 -21.24 0.71
CA GLN A 339 26.80 -22.33 -0.07
C GLN A 339 28.31 -22.40 0.11
N SER A 340 28.95 -21.35 0.64
CA SER A 340 30.39 -21.29 0.85
C SER A 340 30.81 -22.07 2.12
N PRO A 341 31.85 -22.93 2.06
CA PRO A 341 32.29 -23.78 3.19
C PRO A 341 32.64 -22.98 4.48
N ASN A 342 33.11 -21.75 4.31
CA ASN A 342 33.55 -20.90 5.42
C ASN A 342 32.61 -19.71 5.69
N HIS A 343 31.42 -19.67 5.05
CA HIS A 343 30.52 -18.51 5.07
C HIS A 343 31.23 -17.19 4.75
N LYS A 344 32.23 -17.23 3.88
CA LYS A 344 32.98 -16.06 3.39
C LYS A 344 33.10 -16.09 1.87
N LEU A 345 32.98 -14.94 1.24
CA LEU A 345 33.20 -14.72 -0.19
C LEU A 345 34.39 -13.78 -0.38
N LYS A 346 35.17 -14.03 -1.40
CA LYS A 346 36.25 -13.11 -1.81
C LYS A 346 35.64 -11.88 -2.48
N PRO A 347 36.28 -10.69 -2.40
CA PRO A 347 35.81 -9.49 -3.11
C PRO A 347 35.59 -9.71 -4.61
N THR A 348 36.40 -10.57 -5.26
CA THR A 348 36.25 -10.94 -6.68
C THR A 348 34.97 -11.73 -6.95
N GLU A 349 34.50 -12.57 -6.02
CA GLU A 349 33.28 -13.35 -6.14
C GLU A 349 32.07 -12.45 -5.96
N LEU A 350 32.08 -11.55 -4.99
CA LEU A 350 31.05 -10.53 -4.80
C LEU A 350 30.89 -9.66 -6.07
N ARG A 351 32.04 -9.18 -6.63
CA ARG A 351 32.06 -8.44 -7.89
C ARG A 351 31.47 -9.27 -9.05
N ARG A 352 31.84 -10.55 -9.15
CA ARG A 352 31.33 -11.44 -10.21
C ARG A 352 29.81 -11.59 -10.14
N ILE A 353 29.24 -11.85 -8.95
CA ILE A 353 27.78 -11.93 -8.75
C ILE A 353 27.10 -10.63 -9.20
N LEU A 354 27.66 -9.46 -8.85
CA LEU A 354 27.11 -8.18 -9.25
C LEU A 354 27.06 -8.03 -10.78
N CYS A 355 28.21 -8.25 -11.43
CA CYS A 355 28.37 -8.02 -12.87
C CYS A 355 27.64 -9.03 -13.75
N GLU A 356 27.48 -10.28 -13.28
CA GLU A 356 26.80 -11.32 -14.05
C GLU A 356 25.29 -11.33 -13.85
N SER A 357 24.79 -10.87 -12.68
CA SER A 357 23.41 -11.09 -12.29
C SER A 357 22.55 -9.84 -12.27
N ILE A 358 23.09 -8.65 -12.05
CA ILE A 358 22.30 -7.44 -11.74
C ILE A 358 22.34 -6.45 -12.91
N TYR A 359 21.15 -6.10 -13.41
CA TYR A 359 20.97 -5.17 -14.54
C TYR A 359 19.83 -4.18 -14.26
N GLY A 360 20.04 -2.91 -14.64
CA GLY A 360 19.03 -1.87 -14.50
C GLY A 360 18.99 -0.95 -15.70
N VAL A 361 17.82 -0.41 -15.99
CA VAL A 361 17.62 0.65 -16.98
C VAL A 361 16.98 1.84 -16.30
N GLU A 362 17.52 3.03 -16.50
CA GLU A 362 16.98 4.27 -15.95
C GLU A 362 17.23 5.42 -16.90
N ARG A 363 16.23 6.27 -17.08
CA ARG A 363 16.33 7.43 -17.99
C ARG A 363 16.97 8.65 -17.30
N ASN A 364 16.85 8.73 -15.98
CA ASN A 364 17.39 9.84 -15.20
C ASN A 364 18.83 9.54 -14.82
N LYS A 365 19.75 10.35 -15.34
CA LYS A 365 21.18 10.23 -15.09
C LYS A 365 21.57 10.25 -13.61
N GLU A 366 20.97 11.15 -12.83
CA GLU A 366 21.23 11.26 -11.39
C GLU A 366 20.77 10.00 -10.64
N ALA A 367 19.63 9.44 -11.03
CA ALA A 367 19.15 8.18 -10.46
C ALA A 367 20.06 6.99 -10.82
N CYS A 368 20.61 6.95 -12.05
CA CYS A 368 21.63 5.95 -12.42
C CYS A 368 22.81 5.99 -11.46
N TYR A 369 23.36 7.16 -11.19
CA TYR A 369 24.49 7.29 -10.25
C TYR A 369 24.12 6.84 -8.84
N VAL A 370 22.90 7.08 -8.38
CA VAL A 370 22.44 6.60 -7.07
C VAL A 370 22.31 5.07 -7.05
N ALA A 371 21.80 4.47 -8.12
CA ALA A 371 21.71 3.00 -8.24
C ALA A 371 23.11 2.35 -8.23
N GLU A 372 24.05 2.89 -9.02
CA GLU A 372 25.46 2.45 -9.04
C GLU A 372 26.10 2.58 -7.67
N PHE A 373 25.95 3.74 -7.03
CA PHE A 373 26.43 4.01 -5.69
C PHE A 373 25.87 2.99 -4.68
N SER A 374 24.56 2.74 -4.70
CA SER A 374 23.90 1.81 -3.81
C SER A 374 24.41 0.37 -3.99
N LEU A 375 24.66 -0.05 -5.22
CA LEU A 375 25.22 -1.36 -5.52
C LEU A 375 26.67 -1.49 -5.07
N ILE A 376 27.49 -0.45 -5.24
CA ILE A 376 28.87 -0.42 -4.73
C ILE A 376 28.91 -0.43 -3.22
N LEU A 377 28.06 0.35 -2.54
CA LEU A 377 27.94 0.30 -1.08
C LEU A 377 27.49 -1.08 -0.59
N THR A 378 26.56 -1.72 -1.31
CA THR A 378 26.13 -3.10 -0.98
C THR A 378 27.29 -4.08 -1.07
N LEU A 379 28.08 -4.01 -2.14
CA LEU A 379 29.29 -4.82 -2.28
C LEU A 379 30.28 -4.56 -1.14
N LEU A 380 30.55 -3.29 -0.83
CA LEU A 380 31.42 -2.89 0.27
C LEU A 380 30.97 -3.38 1.63
N ASN A 381 29.66 -3.49 1.85
CA ASN A 381 29.11 -3.95 3.13
C ASN A 381 29.51 -5.40 3.48
N TYR A 382 29.84 -6.21 2.46
CA TYR A 382 30.29 -7.60 2.62
C TYR A 382 31.82 -7.78 2.56
N ILE A 383 32.60 -6.70 2.39
CA ILE A 383 34.07 -6.72 2.40
C ILE A 383 34.59 -6.15 3.72
N ASP A 384 35.48 -6.86 4.37
CA ASP A 384 36.19 -6.34 5.54
C ASP A 384 37.26 -5.35 5.07
N PRO A 385 37.44 -4.17 5.70
CA PRO A 385 38.44 -3.18 5.32
C PRO A 385 39.89 -3.71 5.17
N PRO A 386 40.39 -4.60 6.07
CA PRO A 386 41.70 -5.21 5.90
C PRO A 386 41.83 -5.98 4.59
N ASP A 387 40.80 -6.70 4.14
CA ASP A 387 40.86 -7.48 2.88
C ASP A 387 40.99 -6.54 1.67
N LEU A 388 40.37 -5.37 1.75
CA LEU A 388 40.41 -4.35 0.70
C LEU A 388 41.81 -3.67 0.65
N HIS A 389 42.41 -3.39 1.82
CA HIS A 389 43.75 -2.79 1.92
C HIS A 389 44.84 -3.74 1.46
N GLN A 390 44.73 -5.00 1.80
CA GLN A 390 45.71 -6.05 1.40
C GLN A 390 45.63 -6.35 -0.11
N ASN A 391 44.46 -6.28 -0.72
CA ASN A 391 44.27 -6.55 -2.15
C ASN A 391 44.36 -5.28 -2.99
N LYS A 392 45.58 -4.78 -3.21
CA LYS A 392 45.83 -3.55 -3.99
C LYS A 392 45.36 -3.65 -5.46
N GLN A 393 45.09 -4.85 -5.99
CA GLN A 393 44.65 -5.06 -7.38
C GLN A 393 43.12 -5.07 -7.50
N PHE A 394 42.37 -5.18 -6.41
CA PHE A 394 40.92 -5.16 -6.47
C PHE A 394 40.38 -3.79 -6.88
N LYS A 395 39.55 -3.77 -7.92
CA LYS A 395 38.84 -2.58 -8.40
C LYS A 395 37.36 -2.87 -8.45
N PHE A 396 36.55 -1.85 -8.10
CA PHE A 396 35.12 -1.93 -8.29
C PHE A 396 34.76 -2.09 -9.78
N PRO A 397 33.64 -2.74 -10.10
CA PRO A 397 33.18 -2.75 -11.49
C PRO A 397 32.76 -1.35 -11.92
N SER A 398 33.02 -1.01 -13.19
CA SER A 398 32.33 0.10 -13.82
C SER A 398 30.91 -0.35 -14.15
N LEU A 399 29.92 0.22 -13.48
CA LEU A 399 28.51 -0.19 -13.62
C LEU A 399 27.79 0.63 -14.68
N HIS A 400 28.22 1.86 -14.92
CA HIS A 400 27.59 2.78 -15.86
C HIS A 400 27.61 2.24 -17.29
N ASN A 401 26.47 2.16 -17.94
CA ASN A 401 26.25 1.62 -19.28
C ASN A 401 26.80 0.20 -19.50
N THR A 402 26.98 -0.56 -18.41
CA THR A 402 27.36 -1.98 -18.46
C THR A 402 26.35 -2.85 -17.72
N GLN A 403 25.99 -2.48 -16.51
CA GLN A 403 24.94 -3.04 -15.67
C GLN A 403 23.78 -2.07 -15.46
N ILE A 404 24.07 -0.78 -15.28
CA ILE A 404 23.07 0.29 -15.16
C ILE A 404 23.13 1.13 -16.43
N PHE A 405 22.07 1.07 -17.22
CA PHE A 405 22.00 1.73 -18.54
C PHE A 405 21.22 3.04 -18.45
N GLU A 406 21.90 4.15 -18.75
CA GLU A 406 21.28 5.48 -18.88
C GLU A 406 20.55 5.58 -20.23
N CYS A 407 19.32 5.09 -20.33
CA CYS A 407 18.53 5.19 -21.56
C CYS A 407 17.02 5.10 -21.30
N ASP A 408 16.22 5.49 -22.29
CA ASP A 408 14.78 5.23 -22.28
C ASP A 408 14.53 3.75 -22.61
N PHE A 409 13.77 3.04 -21.77
CA PHE A 409 13.47 1.63 -21.96
C PHE A 409 12.74 1.33 -23.28
N PHE A 410 12.06 2.33 -23.85
CA PHE A 410 11.37 2.20 -25.14
C PHE A 410 12.22 2.65 -26.34
N ASP A 411 13.50 2.95 -26.15
CA ASP A 411 14.44 3.27 -27.21
C ASP A 411 15.12 2.00 -27.74
N ASP A 412 14.65 1.48 -28.88
CA ASP A 412 15.15 0.27 -29.53
C ASP A 412 16.61 0.42 -30.02
N GLU A 413 17.08 1.64 -30.24
CA GLU A 413 18.44 1.92 -30.71
C GLU A 413 19.45 2.04 -29.57
N SER A 414 19.01 1.95 -28.31
CA SER A 414 19.90 2.02 -27.15
C SER A 414 20.85 0.81 -27.06
N ASP A 415 22.00 1.01 -26.48
CA ASP A 415 23.01 -0.04 -26.27
C ASP A 415 22.48 -1.18 -25.38
N PHE A 416 21.51 -0.91 -24.53
CA PHE A 416 20.83 -1.93 -23.74
C PHE A 416 20.12 -2.96 -24.62
N TRP A 417 19.30 -2.51 -25.57
CA TRP A 417 18.55 -3.41 -26.45
C TRP A 417 19.46 -4.14 -27.45
N LYS A 418 20.55 -3.52 -27.90
CA LYS A 418 21.54 -4.12 -28.83
C LYS A 418 22.25 -5.33 -28.21
N GLN A 419 22.37 -5.40 -26.88
CA GLN A 419 22.99 -6.54 -26.20
C GLN A 419 22.15 -7.82 -26.26
N ASN A 420 20.86 -7.73 -26.54
CA ASN A 420 19.91 -8.85 -26.67
C ASN A 420 19.97 -9.83 -25.47
N ASN A 421 20.21 -9.31 -24.26
CA ASN A 421 20.24 -10.11 -23.04
C ASN A 421 18.83 -10.67 -22.71
N LYS A 422 18.80 -11.89 -22.15
CA LYS A 422 17.59 -12.49 -21.59
C LYS A 422 17.77 -12.61 -20.08
N PHE A 423 16.66 -12.42 -19.36
CA PHE A 423 16.63 -12.33 -17.91
C PHE A 423 15.76 -13.43 -17.30
N ASP A 424 16.25 -14.03 -16.22
CA ASP A 424 15.50 -15.03 -15.46
C ASP A 424 14.38 -14.41 -14.64
N LEU A 425 14.65 -13.23 -14.07
CA LEU A 425 13.69 -12.45 -13.32
C LEU A 425 13.71 -10.98 -13.79
N ILE A 426 12.51 -10.43 -13.96
CA ILE A 426 12.34 -9.00 -14.21
C ILE A 426 11.48 -8.45 -13.09
N VAL A 427 11.98 -7.44 -12.39
CA VAL A 427 11.32 -6.82 -11.24
C VAL A 427 11.40 -5.31 -11.34
N GLY A 428 10.35 -4.57 -10.95
CA GLY A 428 10.41 -3.12 -10.99
C GLY A 428 9.09 -2.44 -10.66
N ASN A 429 9.15 -1.09 -10.64
CA ASN A 429 8.00 -0.22 -10.47
C ASN A 429 7.91 0.77 -11.64
N PRO A 430 7.27 0.40 -12.77
CA PRO A 430 7.16 1.25 -13.95
C PRO A 430 6.43 2.58 -13.66
N PRO A 431 6.74 3.66 -14.41
CA PRO A 431 6.11 4.97 -14.21
C PRO A 431 4.57 4.93 -14.35
N TRP A 432 3.85 5.51 -13.37
CA TRP A 432 2.38 5.54 -13.33
C TRP A 432 1.82 6.81 -13.98
N ILE A 433 2.15 7.00 -15.24
CA ILE A 433 1.70 8.17 -16.03
C ILE A 433 0.82 7.73 -17.20
N GLU A 434 -0.08 8.62 -17.56
CA GLU A 434 -0.90 8.54 -18.77
C GLU A 434 -0.44 9.63 -19.73
N LEU A 435 0.06 9.25 -20.91
CA LEU A 435 0.53 10.17 -21.93
C LEU A 435 -0.65 10.76 -22.67
N LYS A 436 -0.76 12.10 -22.67
CA LYS A 436 -1.82 12.81 -23.39
C LYS A 436 -1.51 12.85 -24.89
N LYS A 437 -2.54 12.95 -25.73
CA LYS A 437 -2.38 13.15 -27.17
C LYS A 437 -1.59 14.40 -27.55
N SER A 438 -1.57 15.41 -26.67
CA SER A 438 -0.75 16.62 -26.80
C SER A 438 0.72 16.44 -26.38
N THR A 439 1.10 15.27 -25.84
CA THR A 439 2.49 14.94 -25.55
C THR A 439 3.23 14.87 -26.88
N LYS A 440 4.47 15.39 -26.90
CA LYS A 440 5.28 15.41 -28.15
C LYS A 440 5.32 14.01 -28.76
N ALA A 441 5.10 13.95 -30.08
CA ALA A 441 5.10 12.70 -30.84
C ALA A 441 6.45 11.94 -30.78
N GLU A 442 7.49 12.59 -30.30
CA GLU A 442 8.86 12.07 -30.12
C GLU A 442 9.03 11.24 -28.84
N HIS A 443 8.00 11.07 -27.99
CA HIS A 443 8.11 10.26 -26.78
C HIS A 443 8.12 8.76 -27.12
N ASN A 444 9.25 8.09 -26.92
CA ASN A 444 9.49 6.69 -27.32
C ASN A 444 8.37 5.73 -26.88
N ALA A 445 7.92 5.82 -25.62
CA ALA A 445 6.83 5.01 -25.13
C ALA A 445 5.51 5.25 -25.90
N LEU A 446 5.22 6.50 -26.30
CA LEU A 446 4.01 6.81 -27.07
C LEU A 446 4.10 6.24 -28.49
N GLN A 447 5.28 6.31 -29.13
CA GLN A 447 5.54 5.70 -30.44
C GLN A 447 5.39 4.19 -30.38
N TRP A 448 5.97 3.54 -29.36
CA TRP A 448 5.85 2.11 -29.16
C TRP A 448 4.39 1.68 -28.96
N ILE A 449 3.63 2.40 -28.11
CA ILE A 449 2.21 2.13 -27.89
C ILE A 449 1.43 2.25 -29.22
N ALA A 450 1.66 3.34 -29.99
CA ALA A 450 0.97 3.55 -31.24
C ALA A 450 1.23 2.46 -32.28
N SER A 451 2.49 1.99 -32.37
CA SER A 451 2.90 0.94 -33.31
C SER A 451 2.37 -0.44 -32.90
N ASN A 452 2.21 -0.72 -31.60
CA ASN A 452 1.92 -2.05 -31.07
C ASN A 452 0.48 -2.23 -30.55
N VAL A 453 -0.36 -1.21 -30.52
CA VAL A 453 -1.70 -1.21 -29.88
C VAL A 453 -2.64 -2.32 -30.38
N LYS A 454 -2.45 -2.82 -31.58
CA LYS A 454 -3.27 -3.91 -32.16
C LYS A 454 -2.94 -5.27 -31.53
N ILE A 455 -1.66 -5.50 -31.16
CA ILE A 455 -1.17 -6.75 -30.57
C ILE A 455 -1.12 -6.61 -29.04
N TYR A 456 -0.65 -5.47 -28.57
CA TYR A 456 -0.45 -5.13 -27.17
C TYR A 456 -1.32 -3.92 -26.76
N PRO A 457 -2.62 -4.12 -26.53
CA PRO A 457 -3.51 -3.02 -26.17
C PRO A 457 -3.09 -2.34 -24.86
N VAL A 458 -3.15 -1.01 -24.84
CA VAL A 458 -2.88 -0.17 -23.67
C VAL A 458 -4.05 0.78 -23.48
N GLY A 459 -4.56 0.88 -22.25
CA GLY A 459 -5.68 1.76 -21.91
C GLY A 459 -5.21 3.20 -21.70
N GLY A 460 -5.75 4.18 -22.45
CA GLY A 460 -5.48 5.59 -22.23
C GLY A 460 -4.00 6.00 -22.32
N ASN A 461 -3.17 5.28 -23.10
CA ASN A 461 -1.72 5.49 -23.21
C ASN A 461 -0.98 5.40 -21.86
N ARG A 462 -1.36 4.48 -20.98
CA ARG A 462 -0.68 4.26 -19.68
C ARG A 462 0.65 3.57 -19.88
N VAL A 463 1.72 4.27 -19.51
CA VAL A 463 3.10 3.78 -19.68
C VAL A 463 3.32 2.50 -18.87
N CYS A 464 2.76 2.41 -17.67
CA CYS A 464 2.85 1.22 -16.84
C CYS A 464 2.30 -0.04 -17.54
N GLU A 465 1.16 0.06 -18.26
CA GLU A 465 0.61 -1.06 -19.04
C GLU A 465 1.52 -1.44 -20.22
N ALA A 466 2.15 -0.45 -20.86
CA ALA A 466 3.12 -0.71 -21.94
C ALA A 466 4.35 -1.49 -21.42
N PHE A 467 4.84 -1.16 -20.23
CA PHE A 467 5.94 -1.91 -19.59
C PHE A 467 5.58 -3.37 -19.38
N THR A 468 4.36 -3.69 -18.92
CA THR A 468 3.96 -5.09 -18.66
C THR A 468 4.04 -5.96 -19.93
N TRP A 469 3.87 -5.38 -21.10
CA TRP A 469 4.06 -6.06 -22.38
C TRP A 469 5.54 -6.13 -22.77
N ARG A 470 6.20 -4.98 -22.83
CA ARG A 470 7.55 -4.82 -23.37
C ARG A 470 8.60 -5.66 -22.66
N VAL A 471 8.54 -5.75 -21.33
CA VAL A 471 9.51 -6.52 -20.52
C VAL A 471 9.55 -8.00 -20.92
N THR A 472 8.46 -8.55 -21.48
CA THR A 472 8.41 -9.96 -21.86
C THR A 472 9.26 -10.30 -23.09
N ASP A 473 9.68 -9.27 -23.85
CA ASP A 473 10.62 -9.46 -24.97
C ASP A 473 12.01 -9.84 -24.45
N LEU A 474 12.35 -9.45 -23.24
CA LEU A 474 13.62 -9.70 -22.57
C LEU A 474 13.61 -10.93 -21.65
N LEU A 475 12.46 -11.61 -21.52
CA LEU A 475 12.31 -12.72 -20.58
C LEU A 475 12.94 -14.00 -21.14
N ALA A 476 13.73 -14.70 -20.33
CA ALA A 476 14.21 -16.05 -20.61
C ALA A 476 13.04 -17.05 -20.65
N ASP A 477 13.24 -18.23 -21.24
CA ASP A 477 12.18 -19.23 -21.47
C ASP A 477 11.38 -19.60 -20.21
N ASN A 478 12.05 -19.79 -19.09
CA ASN A 478 11.41 -20.07 -17.79
C ASN A 478 11.49 -18.88 -16.83
N GLY A 479 11.55 -17.68 -17.38
CA GLY A 479 11.64 -16.45 -16.60
C GLY A 479 10.30 -16.03 -16.02
N TYR A 480 10.37 -15.20 -14.99
CA TYR A 480 9.21 -14.58 -14.32
C TYR A 480 9.35 -13.07 -14.27
N VAL A 481 8.21 -12.41 -14.34
CA VAL A 481 8.09 -10.96 -14.19
C VAL A 481 7.31 -10.66 -12.92
N GLY A 482 7.81 -9.73 -12.10
CA GLY A 482 7.14 -9.17 -10.95
C GLY A 482 7.15 -7.65 -11.02
N LEU A 483 6.01 -7.02 -11.28
CA LEU A 483 5.91 -5.57 -11.40
C LEU A 483 4.93 -5.00 -10.38
N LEU A 484 5.33 -3.87 -9.79
CA LEU A 484 4.44 -3.01 -9.02
C LEU A 484 3.75 -2.04 -9.98
N VAL A 485 2.46 -2.24 -10.18
CA VAL A 485 1.69 -1.49 -11.17
C VAL A 485 0.62 -0.62 -10.52
N HIS A 486 0.12 0.36 -11.26
CA HIS A 486 -1.03 1.14 -10.82
C HIS A 486 -2.30 0.29 -10.86
N ALA A 487 -2.91 0.00 -9.69
CA ALA A 487 -4.03 -0.93 -9.58
C ALA A 487 -5.26 -0.52 -10.41
N THR A 488 -5.42 0.75 -10.76
CA THR A 488 -6.55 1.21 -11.59
C THR A 488 -6.60 0.55 -12.97
N SER A 489 -5.50 0.00 -13.48
CA SER A 489 -5.49 -0.79 -14.71
C SER A 489 -6.38 -2.05 -14.62
N LEU A 490 -6.59 -2.58 -13.42
CA LEU A 490 -7.48 -3.71 -13.16
C LEU A 490 -8.96 -3.32 -13.18
N PHE A 491 -9.29 -2.02 -13.04
CA PHE A 491 -10.66 -1.54 -12.85
C PHE A 491 -11.16 -0.60 -13.95
N ASN A 492 -10.29 0.20 -14.57
CA ASN A 492 -10.69 1.19 -15.54
C ASN A 492 -11.32 0.57 -16.80
N LYS A 493 -12.35 1.23 -17.32
CA LYS A 493 -13.04 0.81 -18.56
C LYS A 493 -12.09 0.85 -19.77
N GLU A 494 -11.23 1.86 -19.84
CA GLU A 494 -10.26 2.03 -20.93
C GLU A 494 -9.26 0.89 -21.00
N SER A 495 -8.93 0.26 -19.86
CA SER A 495 -8.01 -0.87 -19.75
C SER A 495 -8.69 -2.25 -19.95
N GLN A 496 -9.97 -2.30 -20.34
CA GLN A 496 -10.68 -3.58 -20.55
C GLN A 496 -10.01 -4.45 -21.62
N LYS A 497 -9.63 -3.85 -22.76
CA LYS A 497 -8.93 -4.55 -23.84
C LYS A 497 -7.56 -5.01 -23.38
N TYR A 498 -6.82 -4.16 -22.63
CA TYR A 498 -5.55 -4.54 -22.01
C TYR A 498 -5.74 -5.78 -21.14
N ARG A 499 -6.64 -5.77 -20.16
CA ARG A 499 -6.89 -6.92 -19.28
C ARG A 499 -7.21 -8.19 -20.07
N LYS A 500 -8.17 -8.12 -21.01
CA LYS A 500 -8.55 -9.27 -21.82
C LYS A 500 -7.35 -9.91 -22.50
N HIS A 501 -6.56 -9.13 -23.25
CA HIS A 501 -5.44 -9.66 -24.02
C HIS A 501 -4.27 -10.08 -23.10
N PHE A 502 -3.98 -9.32 -22.04
CA PHE A 502 -2.89 -9.62 -21.12
C PHE A 502 -3.10 -10.94 -20.39
N PHE A 503 -4.26 -11.13 -19.77
CA PHE A 503 -4.57 -12.38 -19.06
C PHE A 503 -4.78 -13.56 -20.01
N THR A 504 -5.12 -13.33 -21.27
CA THR A 504 -5.15 -14.37 -22.31
C THR A 504 -3.73 -14.75 -22.75
N ALA A 505 -2.80 -13.78 -22.88
CA ALA A 505 -1.46 -14.03 -23.41
C ALA A 505 -0.51 -14.65 -22.37
N TYR A 506 -0.66 -14.30 -21.10
CA TYR A 506 0.28 -14.68 -20.03
C TYR A 506 -0.37 -15.51 -18.92
N THR A 507 0.44 -16.32 -18.25
CA THR A 507 0.06 -16.92 -16.97
C THR A 507 0.38 -15.96 -15.85
N VAL A 508 -0.65 -15.40 -15.24
CA VAL A 508 -0.54 -14.59 -14.03
C VAL A 508 -0.87 -15.48 -12.84
N SER A 509 0.10 -15.74 -11.98
CA SER A 509 -0.06 -16.65 -10.84
C SER A 509 -0.59 -15.94 -9.61
N ARG A 510 -0.21 -14.66 -9.42
CA ARG A 510 -0.53 -13.91 -8.21
C ARG A 510 -0.70 -12.42 -8.50
N VAL A 511 -1.66 -11.82 -7.78
CA VAL A 511 -1.86 -10.37 -7.72
C VAL A 511 -2.09 -9.98 -6.27
N THR A 512 -1.28 -9.05 -5.73
CA THR A 512 -1.55 -8.45 -4.43
C THR A 512 -1.99 -7.01 -4.63
N ASN A 513 -3.22 -6.72 -4.27
CA ASN A 513 -3.87 -5.44 -4.49
C ASN A 513 -3.87 -4.60 -3.22
N PHE A 514 -3.00 -3.61 -3.16
CA PHE A 514 -2.84 -2.70 -2.02
C PHE A 514 -3.78 -1.48 -2.05
N SER A 515 -4.86 -1.51 -2.84
CA SER A 515 -5.76 -0.35 -2.98
C SER A 515 -6.33 0.13 -1.65
N HIS A 516 -6.61 -0.78 -0.71
CA HIS A 516 -7.06 -0.42 0.64
C HIS A 516 -5.99 0.31 1.46
N LEU A 517 -4.71 0.10 1.15
CA LEU A 517 -3.56 0.68 1.82
C LEU A 517 -2.96 1.90 1.10
N ALA A 518 -3.61 2.40 0.02
CA ALA A 518 -3.11 3.50 -0.79
C ALA A 518 -2.74 4.76 0.02
N TYR A 519 -3.41 5.00 1.15
CA TYR A 519 -3.16 6.16 2.03
C TYR A 519 -1.94 6.03 2.95
N VAL A 520 -1.42 4.83 3.15
CA VAL A 520 -0.30 4.55 4.07
C VAL A 520 0.92 3.97 3.37
N LEU A 521 0.74 3.26 2.28
CA LEU A 521 1.80 2.48 1.64
C LEU A 521 2.99 3.35 1.20
N PHE A 522 2.72 4.55 0.70
CA PHE A 522 3.73 5.49 0.20
C PHE A 522 4.01 6.65 1.19
N GLY A 523 3.89 6.42 2.49
CA GLY A 523 4.20 7.40 3.54
C GLY A 523 3.35 8.67 3.48
N GLY A 524 2.11 8.61 2.98
CA GLY A 524 1.20 9.75 2.85
C GLY A 524 1.54 10.73 1.72
N ARG A 525 2.61 10.50 0.97
CA ARG A 525 3.04 11.36 -0.17
C ARG A 525 2.22 11.13 -1.43
N GLY A 526 1.60 9.95 -1.58
CA GLY A 526 0.69 9.60 -2.66
C GLY A 526 -0.51 8.83 -2.13
N GLN A 527 -1.64 8.95 -2.81
CA GLN A 527 -2.86 8.16 -2.53
C GLN A 527 -3.16 7.27 -3.73
N GLU A 528 -2.11 6.80 -4.38
CA GLU A 528 -2.23 6.01 -5.60
C GLU A 528 -2.38 4.52 -5.26
N PRO A 529 -3.43 3.87 -5.77
CA PRO A 529 -3.64 2.45 -5.56
C PRO A 529 -2.62 1.62 -6.33
N ALA A 530 -1.93 0.74 -5.63
CA ALA A 530 -0.89 -0.13 -6.18
C ALA A 530 -1.33 -1.59 -6.21
N ALA A 531 -0.77 -2.36 -7.14
CA ALA A 531 -0.87 -3.82 -7.13
C ALA A 531 0.42 -4.46 -7.64
N THR A 532 0.78 -5.63 -7.11
CA THR A 532 1.82 -6.47 -7.72
C THR A 532 1.23 -7.41 -8.75
N LEU A 533 1.95 -7.66 -9.83
CA LEU A 533 1.62 -8.66 -10.85
C LEU A 533 2.78 -9.64 -10.98
N ILE A 534 2.54 -10.93 -10.68
CA ILE A 534 3.52 -12.01 -10.90
C ILE A 534 3.06 -12.86 -12.09
N TYR A 535 3.85 -12.85 -13.17
CA TYR A 535 3.47 -13.52 -14.41
C TYR A 535 4.65 -14.03 -15.22
N ARG A 536 4.36 -14.90 -16.20
CA ARG A 536 5.31 -15.45 -17.18
C ARG A 536 4.66 -15.72 -18.51
N LYS A 537 5.47 -15.89 -19.56
CA LYS A 537 5.03 -16.54 -20.81
C LYS A 537 4.66 -18.00 -20.53
N THR A 538 3.58 -18.47 -21.12
CA THR A 538 3.19 -19.87 -20.97
C THR A 538 2.55 -20.42 -22.22
N THR A 539 2.70 -21.73 -22.41
CA THR A 539 2.01 -22.53 -23.42
C THR A 539 1.14 -23.62 -22.80
N ALA A 540 1.28 -23.85 -21.50
CA ALA A 540 0.57 -24.89 -20.74
C ALA A 540 -0.78 -24.39 -20.19
N LYS A 541 -1.59 -25.32 -19.63
CA LYS A 541 -2.80 -24.99 -18.88
C LYS A 541 -2.47 -23.99 -17.76
N LYS A 542 -3.20 -22.87 -17.73
CA LYS A 542 -3.00 -21.81 -16.77
C LYS A 542 -3.69 -22.16 -15.45
N PRO A 543 -2.99 -22.04 -14.30
CA PRO A 543 -3.61 -22.21 -13.00
C PRO A 543 -4.53 -21.00 -12.69
N ASP A 544 -5.43 -21.20 -11.73
CA ASP A 544 -6.21 -20.10 -11.19
C ASP A 544 -5.31 -19.08 -10.48
N LEU A 545 -5.70 -17.81 -10.55
CA LEU A 545 -4.93 -16.71 -9.97
C LEU A 545 -5.26 -16.56 -8.48
N VAL A 546 -4.21 -16.44 -7.67
CA VAL A 546 -4.36 -16.06 -6.25
C VAL A 546 -4.30 -14.54 -6.11
N HIS A 547 -5.36 -13.95 -5.57
CA HIS A 547 -5.47 -12.52 -5.33
C HIS A 547 -5.47 -12.23 -3.83
N TYR A 548 -4.60 -11.32 -3.39
CA TYR A 548 -4.55 -10.81 -2.03
C TYR A 548 -5.04 -9.36 -1.97
N ALA A 549 -5.84 -9.02 -0.96
CA ALA A 549 -6.43 -7.70 -0.76
C ALA A 549 -6.23 -7.17 0.68
N PRO A 550 -4.97 -6.97 1.14
CA PRO A 550 -4.71 -6.55 2.51
C PRO A 550 -5.25 -5.15 2.80
N PHE A 551 -5.79 -4.95 4.01
CA PHE A 551 -6.24 -3.65 4.49
C PHE A 551 -5.75 -3.31 5.90
N VAL A 552 -5.06 -4.22 6.58
CA VAL A 552 -4.56 -4.03 7.94
C VAL A 552 -3.05 -3.84 7.94
N THR A 553 -2.60 -2.79 8.63
CA THR A 553 -1.19 -2.59 9.00
C THR A 553 -1.10 -2.37 10.50
N ASN A 554 0.10 -2.52 11.07
CA ASN A 554 0.34 -2.21 12.48
C ASN A 554 0.00 -0.77 12.88
N GLN A 555 -0.08 0.15 11.93
CA GLN A 555 -0.43 1.55 12.18
C GLN A 555 -1.93 1.84 12.09
N LEU A 556 -2.67 1.03 11.32
CA LEU A 556 -4.09 1.24 11.07
C LEU A 556 -5.00 0.47 12.04
N ALA A 557 -4.46 -0.51 12.77
CA ALA A 557 -5.27 -1.46 13.53
C ALA A 557 -6.23 -0.79 14.52
N ASN A 558 -5.91 0.40 15.06
CA ASN A 558 -6.73 1.03 16.10
C ASN A 558 -6.79 2.57 16.06
N ARG A 559 -6.40 3.24 14.98
CA ARG A 559 -6.40 4.72 14.93
C ARG A 559 -6.95 5.27 13.63
N PRO A 560 -7.76 6.36 13.70
CA PRO A 560 -8.15 7.10 12.50
C PRO A 560 -6.92 7.66 11.80
N TRP A 561 -6.88 7.51 10.49
CA TRP A 561 -5.81 8.08 9.67
C TRP A 561 -5.99 9.60 9.51
N ASN A 562 -4.96 10.38 9.84
CA ASN A 562 -4.94 11.82 9.59
C ASN A 562 -4.10 12.12 8.34
N ARG A 563 -4.66 12.85 7.38
CA ARG A 563 -3.92 13.36 6.21
C ARG A 563 -2.71 14.17 6.68
N GLY A 564 -1.53 13.82 6.18
CA GLY A 564 -0.27 14.54 6.44
C GLY A 564 0.60 13.91 7.54
N SER A 565 0.19 12.83 8.18
CA SER A 565 1.13 12.07 9.01
C SER A 565 2.04 11.21 8.13
N ASN A 566 3.35 11.48 8.14
CA ASN A 566 4.37 10.61 7.56
C ASN A 566 4.46 9.31 8.38
N ARG A 567 3.53 8.37 8.17
CA ARG A 567 3.52 7.09 8.87
C ARG A 567 4.13 6.05 7.94
N THR A 568 5.26 5.51 8.31
CA THR A 568 5.84 4.34 7.67
C THR A 568 5.05 3.10 8.06
N THR A 569 4.66 2.31 7.09
CA THR A 569 4.09 0.98 7.32
C THR A 569 5.20 0.08 7.86
N TRP A 570 4.98 -0.53 9.02
CA TRP A 570 5.92 -1.43 9.65
C TRP A 570 5.63 -2.90 9.33
N ALA A 571 4.36 -3.28 9.32
CA ALA A 571 3.91 -4.62 8.98
C ALA A 571 2.53 -4.60 8.33
N ILE A 572 2.28 -5.51 7.41
CA ILE A 572 1.01 -5.75 6.73
C ILE A 572 0.51 -7.14 7.14
N SER A 573 -0.77 -7.25 7.51
CA SER A 573 -1.40 -8.53 7.79
C SER A 573 -2.42 -8.85 6.72
N ILE A 574 -2.33 -10.05 6.16
CA ILE A 574 -3.29 -10.63 5.20
C ILE A 574 -4.04 -11.74 5.94
N ASN A 575 -5.35 -11.64 6.03
CA ASN A 575 -6.16 -12.69 6.64
C ASN A 575 -6.83 -13.53 5.55
N GLU A 576 -7.30 -14.72 5.90
CA GLU A 576 -7.90 -15.66 4.93
C GLU A 576 -9.00 -15.02 4.09
N ASN A 577 -9.87 -14.21 4.70
CA ASN A 577 -10.97 -13.51 4.01
C ASN A 577 -10.50 -12.39 3.06
N GLU A 578 -9.22 -12.10 3.02
CA GLU A 578 -8.56 -11.15 2.09
C GLU A 578 -7.88 -11.88 0.93
N ILE A 579 -8.05 -13.21 0.86
CA ILE A 579 -7.49 -14.08 -0.17
C ILE A 579 -8.64 -14.57 -1.05
N SER A 580 -8.51 -14.38 -2.36
CA SER A 580 -9.49 -14.86 -3.35
C SER A 580 -8.78 -15.65 -4.43
N ILE A 581 -9.42 -16.72 -4.89
CA ILE A 581 -8.97 -17.49 -6.05
C ILE A 581 -9.85 -17.08 -7.23
N ILE A 582 -9.24 -16.64 -8.32
CA ILE A 582 -9.96 -16.19 -9.52
C ILE A 582 -9.70 -17.21 -10.64
N ALA A 583 -10.77 -17.79 -11.17
CA ALA A 583 -10.69 -18.71 -12.28
C ALA A 583 -10.10 -18.00 -13.52
N HIS A 584 -9.17 -18.68 -14.21
CA HIS A 584 -8.49 -18.07 -15.34
C HIS A 584 -9.46 -17.65 -16.46
N GLN A 585 -10.53 -18.40 -16.66
CA GLN A 585 -11.57 -18.07 -17.63
C GLN A 585 -12.26 -16.72 -17.35
N ASP A 586 -12.46 -16.36 -16.07
CA ASP A 586 -13.06 -15.09 -15.70
C ASP A 586 -12.13 -13.91 -16.00
N LEU A 587 -10.81 -14.10 -15.85
CA LEU A 587 -9.80 -13.09 -16.18
C LEU A 587 -9.77 -12.78 -17.67
N GLU A 588 -9.95 -13.78 -18.52
CA GLU A 588 -9.95 -13.64 -19.99
C GLU A 588 -11.13 -12.82 -20.53
N THR A 589 -12.16 -12.62 -19.73
CA THR A 589 -13.26 -11.72 -20.10
C THR A 589 -12.83 -10.24 -20.13
N GLY A 590 -11.82 -9.89 -19.35
CA GLY A 590 -11.35 -8.51 -19.15
C GLY A 590 -12.32 -7.65 -18.34
N GLU A 591 -13.37 -8.25 -17.74
CA GLU A 591 -14.39 -7.51 -17.01
C GLU A 591 -13.85 -6.98 -15.67
N MET A 592 -14.20 -5.72 -15.37
CA MET A 592 -13.83 -5.05 -14.11
C MET A 592 -14.47 -5.71 -12.89
N LEU A 593 -15.66 -6.27 -13.04
CA LEU A 593 -16.42 -6.85 -11.93
C LEU A 593 -15.68 -7.98 -11.25
N VAL A 594 -14.91 -8.79 -12.00
CA VAL A 594 -14.06 -9.86 -11.46
C VAL A 594 -13.09 -9.30 -10.41
N TRP A 595 -12.41 -8.21 -10.73
CA TRP A 595 -11.46 -7.55 -9.84
C TRP A 595 -12.13 -6.84 -8.66
N LYS A 596 -13.33 -6.27 -8.91
CA LYS A 596 -14.13 -5.68 -7.83
C LYS A 596 -14.58 -6.73 -6.81
N MET A 597 -15.00 -7.90 -7.28
CA MET A 597 -15.36 -9.01 -6.39
C MET A 597 -14.14 -9.50 -5.61
N ALA A 598 -13.01 -9.68 -6.25
CA ALA A 598 -11.80 -10.13 -5.58
C ALA A 598 -11.28 -9.13 -4.51
N LEU A 599 -11.40 -7.81 -4.75
CA LEU A 599 -10.94 -6.79 -3.81
C LEU A 599 -11.95 -6.53 -2.67
N TRP A 600 -13.25 -6.54 -2.95
CA TRP A 600 -14.27 -6.03 -2.04
C TRP A 600 -15.34 -7.04 -1.66
N GLY A 601 -15.59 -8.03 -2.48
CA GLY A 601 -16.70 -8.95 -2.36
C GLY A 601 -16.28 -10.39 -2.15
N THR A 602 -17.28 -11.24 -2.27
CA THR A 602 -17.18 -12.68 -2.31
C THR A 602 -17.98 -13.18 -3.52
N TRP A 603 -17.90 -14.45 -3.82
CA TRP A 603 -18.73 -15.05 -4.87
C TRP A 603 -20.25 -14.96 -4.56
N ARG A 604 -20.64 -14.89 -3.27
CA ARG A 604 -22.02 -14.62 -2.85
C ARG A 604 -22.47 -13.22 -3.26
N ASP A 605 -21.60 -12.21 -3.18
CA ASP A 605 -21.89 -10.86 -3.68
C ASP A 605 -22.14 -10.88 -5.19
N SER A 606 -21.36 -11.63 -5.95
CA SER A 606 -21.59 -11.81 -7.39
C SER A 606 -22.98 -12.40 -7.70
N ARG A 607 -23.36 -13.46 -6.98
CA ARG A 607 -24.72 -14.05 -7.11
C ARG A 607 -25.82 -13.06 -6.71
N THR A 608 -25.59 -12.31 -5.64
CA THR A 608 -26.57 -11.31 -5.16
C THR A 608 -26.83 -10.24 -6.23
N ILE A 609 -25.78 -9.71 -6.86
CA ILE A 609 -25.90 -8.72 -7.94
C ILE A 609 -26.61 -9.31 -9.15
N GLN A 610 -26.27 -10.54 -9.55
CA GLN A 610 -26.96 -11.23 -10.65
C GLN A 610 -28.44 -11.47 -10.32
N ARG A 611 -28.76 -11.82 -9.08
CA ARG A 611 -30.12 -12.01 -8.61
C ARG A 611 -30.93 -10.72 -8.64
N LEU A 612 -30.35 -9.60 -8.19
CA LEU A 612 -30.97 -8.27 -8.30
C LEU A 612 -31.31 -7.91 -9.74
N CYS A 613 -30.40 -8.14 -10.68
CA CYS A 613 -30.66 -7.91 -12.11
C CYS A 613 -31.76 -8.82 -12.69
N ARG A 614 -32.00 -10.01 -12.09
CA ARG A 614 -33.10 -10.90 -12.51
C ARG A 614 -34.43 -10.47 -11.87
N ILE A 615 -34.42 -10.03 -10.62
CA ILE A 615 -35.61 -9.53 -9.93
C ILE A 615 -36.10 -8.24 -10.58
N PHE A 616 -35.17 -7.36 -10.96
CA PHE A 616 -35.43 -6.08 -11.59
C PHE A 616 -34.77 -6.02 -12.97
N PRO A 617 -35.45 -6.48 -14.04
CA PRO A 617 -34.85 -6.57 -15.37
C PRO A 617 -34.72 -5.21 -16.08
N ASN A 618 -35.53 -4.23 -15.71
CA ASN A 618 -35.49 -2.87 -16.28
C ASN A 618 -34.39 -2.03 -15.61
N THR A 619 -33.80 -1.10 -16.34
CA THR A 619 -32.77 -0.20 -15.78
C THR A 619 -33.25 1.24 -15.67
N LEU A 620 -32.60 2.04 -14.80
CA LEU A 620 -32.84 3.47 -14.68
C LEU A 620 -32.62 4.20 -16.02
N GLY A 621 -31.68 3.73 -16.84
CA GLY A 621 -31.41 4.26 -18.17
C GLY A 621 -32.58 4.02 -19.13
N ASP A 622 -33.14 2.81 -19.14
CA ASP A 622 -34.28 2.46 -19.97
C ASP A 622 -35.52 3.25 -19.56
N LEU A 623 -35.75 3.36 -18.23
CA LEU A 623 -36.83 4.17 -17.68
C LEU A 623 -36.71 5.64 -18.09
N ALA A 624 -35.49 6.22 -17.98
CA ALA A 624 -35.25 7.61 -18.35
C ALA A 624 -35.51 7.86 -19.85
N ILE A 625 -35.15 6.92 -20.72
CA ILE A 625 -35.43 6.97 -22.15
C ILE A 625 -36.95 6.89 -22.40
N GLN A 626 -37.62 5.91 -21.79
CA GLN A 626 -39.06 5.69 -21.95
C GLN A 626 -39.87 6.91 -21.52
N LYS A 627 -39.47 7.55 -20.42
CA LYS A 627 -40.12 8.73 -19.84
C LYS A 627 -39.68 10.07 -20.47
N GLY A 628 -38.68 10.06 -21.35
CA GLY A 628 -38.13 11.29 -21.95
C GLY A 628 -37.39 12.20 -20.94
N TRP A 629 -36.82 11.62 -19.87
CA TRP A 629 -36.07 12.37 -18.86
C TRP A 629 -34.68 12.76 -19.36
N SER A 630 -34.19 13.90 -18.92
CA SER A 630 -32.79 14.29 -19.17
C SER A 630 -31.88 13.69 -18.11
N PHE A 631 -30.83 12.99 -18.52
CA PHE A 631 -29.92 12.26 -17.62
C PHE A 631 -28.48 12.41 -18.08
N ASP A 632 -27.68 13.27 -17.42
CA ASP A 632 -26.28 13.52 -17.78
C ASP A 632 -25.47 14.11 -16.61
N THR A 633 -24.14 14.25 -16.85
CA THR A 633 -23.23 14.95 -15.94
C THR A 633 -23.50 16.46 -15.93
N GLY A 634 -23.34 17.10 -14.78
CA GLY A 634 -23.49 18.53 -14.62
C GLY A 634 -22.47 19.36 -15.41
N LEU A 635 -22.65 20.67 -15.41
CA LEU A 635 -21.91 21.62 -16.23
C LEU A 635 -20.57 22.02 -15.58
N GLN A 636 -19.50 22.04 -16.38
CA GLN A 636 -18.21 22.62 -15.97
C GLN A 636 -18.21 24.15 -16.09
N ILE A 637 -18.69 24.83 -15.06
CA ILE A 637 -18.64 26.29 -14.97
C ILE A 637 -17.21 26.71 -14.65
N ARG A 638 -16.67 27.70 -15.38
CA ARG A 638 -15.32 28.22 -15.26
C ARG A 638 -15.35 29.75 -15.16
N LYS A 639 -14.23 30.33 -14.78
CA LYS A 639 -13.92 31.74 -15.01
C LYS A 639 -13.26 31.89 -16.38
N GLN A 640 -13.28 33.08 -16.93
CA GLN A 640 -12.53 33.40 -18.14
C GLN A 640 -11.07 32.99 -17.96
N ASP A 641 -10.52 32.33 -18.94
CA ASP A 641 -9.10 31.98 -18.95
C ASP A 641 -8.46 32.34 -20.31
N SER A 642 -7.14 32.49 -20.28
CA SER A 642 -6.34 32.80 -21.48
C SER A 642 -5.97 31.55 -22.29
N THR A 643 -6.37 30.35 -21.88
CA THR A 643 -5.95 29.07 -22.50
C THR A 643 -6.77 28.72 -23.72
N GLY A 644 -7.90 29.42 -23.94
CA GLY A 644 -8.81 29.12 -25.05
C GLY A 644 -9.61 27.81 -24.89
N GLU A 645 -9.55 27.17 -23.71
CA GLU A 645 -10.31 25.94 -23.41
C GLU A 645 -11.76 26.21 -22.99
N VAL A 646 -12.11 27.49 -22.77
CA VAL A 646 -13.43 27.90 -22.32
C VAL A 646 -14.14 28.72 -23.39
N GLU A 647 -15.47 28.69 -23.39
CA GLU A 647 -16.37 29.52 -24.22
C GLU A 647 -17.32 30.30 -23.34
N SER A 648 -17.73 31.48 -23.82
CA SER A 648 -18.69 32.37 -23.14
C SER A 648 -20.07 31.72 -23.11
N ALA A 649 -20.71 31.77 -21.94
CA ALA A 649 -22.03 31.21 -21.69
C ALA A 649 -22.96 32.26 -21.01
N PRO A 650 -23.26 33.39 -21.64
CA PRO A 650 -24.03 34.49 -21.02
C PRO A 650 -25.44 34.07 -20.57
N TYR A 651 -25.97 33.00 -21.14
CA TYR A 651 -27.26 32.44 -20.73
C TYR A 651 -27.29 31.89 -19.29
N LEU A 652 -26.13 31.74 -18.65
CA LEU A 652 -25.99 31.30 -17.23
C LEU A 652 -26.07 32.46 -16.24
N GLU A 653 -25.98 33.72 -16.71
CA GLU A 653 -26.03 34.89 -15.83
C GLU A 653 -27.36 34.97 -15.10
N GLY A 654 -27.31 35.21 -13.78
CA GLY A 654 -28.49 35.26 -12.93
C GLY A 654 -29.08 33.90 -12.54
N TRP A 655 -28.62 32.80 -13.10
CA TRP A 655 -29.05 31.48 -12.66
C TRP A 655 -28.41 31.10 -11.32
N ARG A 656 -29.13 30.33 -10.52
CA ARG A 656 -28.56 29.71 -9.31
C ARG A 656 -27.76 28.47 -9.71
N ARG A 657 -26.67 28.23 -9.02
CA ARG A 657 -25.90 26.98 -9.11
C ARG A 657 -25.71 26.36 -7.74
N LEU A 658 -25.61 25.06 -7.69
CA LEU A 658 -25.17 24.33 -6.50
C LEU A 658 -23.68 24.60 -6.26
N ASP A 659 -23.31 25.22 -5.14
CA ASP A 659 -21.91 25.44 -4.81
C ASP A 659 -21.34 24.33 -3.91
N ILE A 660 -20.55 23.45 -4.54
CA ILE A 660 -19.86 22.34 -3.88
C ILE A 660 -18.43 22.69 -3.46
N HIS A 661 -17.93 23.89 -3.82
CA HIS A 661 -16.53 24.26 -3.66
C HIS A 661 -16.26 25.25 -2.52
N THR A 662 -17.24 25.80 -1.87
CA THR A 662 -17.01 26.70 -0.74
C THR A 662 -16.43 25.95 0.45
N LYS A 663 -15.43 26.55 1.12
CA LYS A 663 -14.75 25.96 2.29
C LYS A 663 -15.71 25.59 3.43
N LEU A 664 -16.85 26.30 3.55
CA LEU A 664 -17.91 26.00 4.52
C LEU A 664 -18.66 24.70 4.21
N HIS A 665 -18.75 24.32 2.96
CA HIS A 665 -19.54 23.18 2.51
C HIS A 665 -18.71 21.93 2.24
N LYS A 666 -17.39 22.04 2.31
CA LYS A 666 -16.45 21.02 1.83
C LYS A 666 -16.48 19.70 2.59
N HIS A 667 -16.99 19.61 3.82
CA HIS A 667 -16.78 18.40 4.61
C HIS A 667 -17.88 17.93 5.55
N GLN A 668 -18.90 18.73 5.86
CA GLN A 668 -19.88 18.29 6.86
C GLN A 668 -21.35 18.49 6.48
N ILE A 669 -21.70 19.56 5.81
CA ILE A 669 -23.13 19.93 5.63
C ILE A 669 -23.78 19.14 4.50
N LEU A 670 -23.12 18.98 3.35
CA LEU A 670 -23.67 18.20 2.22
C LEU A 670 -23.61 16.67 2.45
N ARG A 671 -22.69 16.20 3.32
CA ARG A 671 -22.54 14.76 3.60
C ARG A 671 -23.49 14.24 4.68
N THR A 672 -23.93 15.08 5.60
CA THR A 672 -24.67 14.65 6.79
C THR A 672 -26.06 15.27 6.93
N LYS A 673 -26.38 16.36 6.21
CA LYS A 673 -27.64 17.09 6.39
C LYS A 673 -28.54 17.19 5.14
N PHE A 674 -28.13 16.76 3.96
CA PHE A 674 -28.92 17.03 2.76
C PHE A 674 -28.88 15.88 1.74
N ARG A 675 -29.10 14.65 2.22
CA ARG A 675 -29.12 13.47 1.33
C ARG A 675 -30.40 13.39 0.50
N PHE A 676 -31.48 13.98 0.97
CA PHE A 676 -32.81 13.83 0.35
C PHE A 676 -33.32 15.11 -0.29
N THR A 677 -32.80 16.28 0.09
CA THR A 677 -33.23 17.59 -0.48
C THR A 677 -32.04 18.53 -0.63
N ILE A 678 -32.16 19.52 -1.51
CA ILE A 678 -31.17 20.59 -1.70
C ILE A 678 -31.76 21.88 -1.11
N PRO A 679 -31.21 22.39 0.00
CA PRO A 679 -31.71 23.64 0.60
C PRO A 679 -31.27 24.85 -0.21
N GLU A 680 -32.10 25.90 -0.21
CA GLU A 680 -31.86 27.13 -0.99
C GLU A 680 -30.57 27.87 -0.60
N ASN A 681 -30.18 27.80 0.66
CA ASN A 681 -29.02 28.52 1.20
C ASN A 681 -27.66 28.05 0.65
N ILE A 682 -27.62 26.91 -0.02
CA ILE A 682 -26.40 26.42 -0.70
C ILE A 682 -26.43 26.69 -2.21
N LEU A 683 -27.44 27.38 -2.70
CA LEU A 683 -27.55 27.79 -4.08
C LEU A 683 -27.03 29.22 -4.24
N HIS A 684 -26.04 29.44 -5.10
CA HIS A 684 -25.43 30.74 -5.35
C HIS A 684 -25.71 31.24 -6.76
N VAL A 685 -25.98 32.54 -6.90
CA VAL A 685 -26.17 33.17 -8.20
C VAL A 685 -24.87 33.18 -9.00
N ILE A 686 -24.92 32.80 -10.24
CA ILE A 686 -23.78 32.82 -11.16
C ILE A 686 -23.55 34.26 -11.60
N SER A 687 -22.38 34.82 -11.24
CA SER A 687 -21.96 36.15 -11.65
C SER A 687 -21.44 36.17 -13.10
N GLN A 688 -21.42 37.34 -13.71
CA GLN A 688 -20.94 37.56 -15.07
C GLN A 688 -19.50 37.04 -15.30
N GLU A 689 -18.63 37.19 -14.32
CA GLU A 689 -17.25 36.68 -14.39
C GLU A 689 -17.15 35.16 -14.47
N SER A 690 -18.21 34.45 -14.07
CA SER A 690 -18.26 33.00 -14.02
C SER A 690 -19.12 32.38 -15.14
N CYS A 691 -19.56 33.19 -16.08
CA CYS A 691 -20.41 32.77 -17.23
C CYS A 691 -19.55 32.17 -18.36
N TYR A 692 -18.68 31.23 -18.03
CA TYR A 692 -17.86 30.46 -19.01
C TYR A 692 -18.00 28.96 -18.74
N VAL A 693 -18.00 28.19 -19.82
CA VAL A 693 -18.09 26.73 -19.79
C VAL A 693 -16.94 26.13 -20.60
N ARG A 694 -16.60 24.90 -20.34
CA ARG A 694 -15.60 24.19 -21.13
C ARG A 694 -16.10 23.96 -22.55
N LYS A 695 -15.29 24.28 -23.57
CA LYS A 695 -15.62 24.07 -24.99
C LYS A 695 -16.08 22.65 -25.32
N GLY A 696 -17.07 22.51 -26.18
CA GLY A 696 -17.52 21.21 -26.65
C GLY A 696 -18.40 20.41 -25.69
N ARG A 697 -18.89 21.04 -24.61
CA ARG A 697 -19.89 20.46 -23.71
C ARG A 697 -21.13 21.34 -23.64
N SER A 698 -22.08 21.06 -24.52
CA SER A 698 -23.43 21.58 -24.39
C SER A 698 -24.18 20.81 -23.32
N LEU A 699 -24.63 21.49 -22.27
CA LEU A 699 -25.58 20.91 -21.33
C LEU A 699 -26.95 20.83 -21.97
N PRO A 700 -27.72 19.74 -21.85
CA PRO A 700 -29.14 19.81 -21.99
C PRO A 700 -29.66 20.77 -20.89
N PHE A 701 -30.03 21.98 -21.24
CA PHE A 701 -30.46 23.04 -20.30
C PHE A 701 -31.64 22.58 -19.44
N ARG A 702 -32.28 21.49 -19.85
CA ARG A 702 -33.31 20.82 -19.10
C ARG A 702 -32.86 20.27 -17.75
N LEU A 703 -31.58 19.85 -17.60
CA LEU A 703 -31.06 19.40 -16.28
C LEU A 703 -31.11 20.48 -15.20
N ALA A 704 -31.13 21.76 -15.59
CA ALA A 704 -31.24 22.88 -14.66
C ALA A 704 -32.70 23.17 -14.23
N ARG A 705 -33.68 22.52 -14.89
CA ARG A 705 -35.10 22.71 -14.60
C ARG A 705 -35.62 21.66 -13.64
N ALA A 706 -36.35 22.11 -12.63
CA ALA A 706 -37.08 21.25 -11.72
C ALA A 706 -38.32 20.63 -12.38
N PRO A 707 -38.85 19.50 -11.86
CA PRO A 707 -38.24 18.69 -10.78
C PRO A 707 -37.04 17.91 -11.26
N HIS A 708 -36.00 17.88 -10.43
CA HIS A 708 -34.79 17.15 -10.74
C HIS A 708 -34.17 16.52 -9.51
N ILE A 709 -33.29 15.52 -9.73
CA ILE A 709 -32.47 14.94 -8.70
C ILE A 709 -30.98 15.16 -9.00
N VAL A 710 -30.22 15.39 -7.95
CA VAL A 710 -28.76 15.54 -8.00
C VAL A 710 -28.14 14.32 -7.36
N LEU A 711 -27.26 13.66 -8.08
CA LEU A 711 -26.60 12.43 -7.67
C LEU A 711 -25.10 12.63 -7.49
N SER A 712 -24.60 12.11 -6.40
CA SER A 712 -23.18 11.96 -6.04
C SER A 712 -22.97 10.55 -5.49
N PRO A 713 -21.72 10.06 -5.36
CA PRO A 713 -21.47 8.80 -4.68
C PRO A 713 -22.10 8.66 -3.27
N GLU A 714 -22.37 9.79 -2.63
CA GLU A 714 -22.77 9.83 -1.21
C GLU A 714 -24.23 10.26 -0.99
N TYR A 715 -24.93 10.75 -2.03
CA TYR A 715 -26.31 11.20 -1.91
C TYR A 715 -27.07 11.24 -3.24
N CYS A 716 -28.39 11.17 -3.16
CA CYS A 716 -29.31 11.40 -4.25
C CYS A 716 -30.44 12.34 -3.77
N ALA A 717 -30.25 13.65 -3.96
CA ALA A 717 -31.14 14.68 -3.43
C ALA A 717 -32.15 15.14 -4.49
N TYR A 718 -33.43 15.22 -4.11
CA TYR A 718 -34.50 15.76 -4.93
C TYR A 718 -34.63 17.27 -4.71
N SER A 719 -35.04 18.02 -5.77
CA SER A 719 -35.34 19.45 -5.68
C SER A 719 -36.47 19.87 -6.62
N ASP A 720 -37.30 20.76 -6.09
CA ASP A 720 -38.35 21.48 -6.83
C ASP A 720 -37.87 22.89 -7.27
N ILE A 721 -36.59 23.22 -7.09
CA ILE A 721 -36.02 24.54 -7.38
C ILE A 721 -35.12 24.44 -8.61
N ASP A 722 -35.28 25.39 -9.53
CA ASP A 722 -34.43 25.53 -10.71
C ASP A 722 -33.03 25.96 -10.33
N PHE A 723 -32.00 25.16 -10.70
CA PHE A 723 -30.59 25.54 -10.55
C PHE A 723 -29.69 24.71 -11.48
N VAL A 724 -28.52 25.24 -11.77
CA VAL A 724 -27.49 24.55 -12.58
C VAL A 724 -26.74 23.56 -11.70
N ILE A 725 -26.74 22.30 -12.13
CA ILE A 725 -25.97 21.20 -11.50
C ILE A 725 -24.53 21.27 -12.00
N PRO A 726 -23.51 21.47 -11.12
CA PRO A 726 -22.11 21.52 -11.55
C PRO A 726 -21.48 20.14 -11.66
N GLU A 727 -20.52 19.94 -12.57
CA GLU A 727 -19.64 18.76 -12.55
C GLU A 727 -18.83 18.74 -11.24
N PRO A 728 -18.62 17.58 -10.57
CA PRO A 728 -18.84 16.22 -11.06
C PRO A 728 -20.20 15.59 -10.73
N GLN A 729 -21.19 16.33 -10.22
CA GLN A 729 -22.51 15.78 -9.96
C GLN A 729 -23.20 15.37 -11.27
N ILE A 730 -24.14 14.45 -11.11
CA ILE A 730 -24.97 13.95 -12.19
C ILE A 730 -26.39 14.38 -11.90
N GLY A 731 -27.14 14.77 -12.92
CA GLY A 731 -28.54 15.20 -12.81
C GLY A 731 -29.49 14.30 -13.57
N ILE A 732 -30.69 14.13 -13.04
CA ILE A 732 -31.86 13.62 -13.78
C ILE A 732 -32.97 14.64 -13.60
N SER A 733 -33.52 15.15 -14.71
CA SER A 733 -34.64 16.06 -14.71
C SER A 733 -35.83 15.45 -15.47
N SER A 734 -37.03 15.60 -14.94
CA SER A 734 -38.27 15.08 -15.49
C SER A 734 -39.31 16.17 -15.76
N HIS A 735 -40.47 15.79 -16.24
CA HIS A 735 -41.65 16.62 -16.28
C HIS A 735 -42.33 16.68 -14.90
N GLU A 736 -43.08 17.70 -14.59
CA GLU A 736 -43.81 17.87 -13.31
C GLU A 736 -44.69 16.67 -12.96
N ILE A 737 -45.31 16.06 -13.95
CA ILE A 737 -46.15 14.88 -13.79
C ILE A 737 -45.40 13.69 -13.20
N ASP A 738 -44.10 13.63 -13.41
CA ASP A 738 -43.21 12.56 -12.89
C ASP A 738 -42.50 12.96 -11.59
N ALA A 739 -42.86 14.07 -10.94
CA ALA A 739 -42.17 14.54 -9.73
C ALA A 739 -42.15 13.50 -8.61
N ASN A 740 -43.27 12.81 -8.36
CA ASN A 740 -43.34 11.74 -7.34
C ASN A 740 -42.49 10.53 -7.74
N TYR A 741 -42.41 10.25 -9.04
CA TYR A 741 -41.52 9.19 -9.52
C TYR A 741 -40.05 9.50 -9.28
N LEU A 742 -39.59 10.75 -9.52
CA LEU A 742 -38.23 11.17 -9.18
C LEU A 742 -37.95 11.12 -7.67
N ARG A 743 -38.94 11.44 -6.82
CA ARG A 743 -38.84 11.28 -5.39
C ARG A 743 -38.62 9.81 -5.01
N ALA A 744 -39.39 8.88 -5.60
CA ALA A 744 -39.26 7.46 -5.41
C ALA A 744 -37.85 6.96 -5.83
N ILE A 745 -37.36 7.42 -7.00
CA ILE A 745 -35.98 7.11 -7.45
C ILE A 745 -34.94 7.66 -6.47
N SER A 746 -35.13 8.87 -5.92
CA SER A 746 -34.22 9.43 -4.89
C SER A 746 -34.11 8.54 -3.65
N VAL A 747 -35.24 8.02 -3.16
CA VAL A 747 -35.29 7.06 -2.04
C VAL A 747 -34.54 5.78 -2.37
N LEU A 748 -34.88 5.18 -3.52
CA LEU A 748 -34.30 3.91 -3.95
C LEU A 748 -32.77 4.02 -4.11
N VAL A 749 -32.26 5.08 -4.77
CA VAL A 749 -30.83 5.27 -4.98
C VAL A 749 -30.07 5.52 -3.67
N ASN A 750 -30.68 6.13 -2.66
CA ASN A 750 -30.10 6.30 -1.33
C ASN A 750 -30.14 5.03 -0.48
N SER A 751 -30.89 3.99 -0.85
CA SER A 751 -30.94 2.74 -0.11
C SER A 751 -29.60 1.99 -0.14
N SER A 752 -29.29 1.25 0.93
CA SER A 752 -28.09 0.41 0.99
C SER A 752 -28.04 -0.61 -0.14
N LEU A 753 -29.20 -1.10 -0.59
CA LEU A 753 -29.32 -2.05 -1.69
C LEU A 753 -28.77 -1.50 -3.01
N ILE A 754 -29.17 -0.30 -3.38
CA ILE A 754 -28.74 0.31 -4.64
C ILE A 754 -27.34 0.92 -4.52
N GLN A 755 -26.96 1.44 -3.37
CA GLN A 755 -25.58 1.87 -3.11
C GLN A 755 -24.60 0.68 -3.23
N TYR A 756 -24.97 -0.49 -2.72
CA TYR A 756 -24.23 -1.73 -2.88
C TYR A 756 -24.08 -2.12 -4.36
N PHE A 757 -25.17 -2.12 -5.13
CA PHE A 757 -25.13 -2.38 -6.57
C PHE A 757 -24.24 -1.39 -7.33
N LEU A 758 -24.41 -0.10 -7.07
CA LEU A 758 -23.62 0.98 -7.69
C LEU A 758 -22.12 0.84 -7.39
N PHE A 759 -21.79 0.49 -6.17
CA PHE A 759 -20.40 0.29 -5.77
C PHE A 759 -19.71 -0.74 -6.66
N PHE A 760 -20.30 -1.91 -6.82
CA PHE A 760 -19.69 -2.97 -7.64
C PHE A 760 -19.67 -2.65 -9.15
N ASN A 761 -20.60 -1.84 -9.63
CA ASN A 761 -20.67 -1.42 -11.02
C ASN A 761 -19.90 -0.11 -11.34
N SER A 762 -19.27 0.49 -10.34
CA SER A 762 -18.49 1.74 -10.50
C SER A 762 -16.98 1.46 -10.50
N PRO A 763 -16.26 1.72 -11.61
CA PRO A 763 -14.83 1.40 -11.74
C PRO A 763 -13.92 2.07 -10.68
N SER A 764 -14.16 3.35 -10.41
CA SER A 764 -13.28 4.17 -9.58
C SER A 764 -13.63 4.15 -8.10
N TRP A 765 -14.88 3.79 -7.75
CA TRP A 765 -15.31 3.79 -6.36
C TRP A 765 -14.65 2.66 -5.58
N GLY A 766 -13.96 2.99 -4.51
CA GLY A 766 -13.18 2.03 -3.72
C GLY A 766 -11.80 1.68 -4.27
N VAL A 767 -11.36 2.35 -5.37
CA VAL A 767 -10.03 2.15 -5.98
C VAL A 767 -9.44 3.52 -6.33
N GLY A 768 -9.18 4.37 -5.36
CA GLY A 768 -8.67 5.72 -5.55
C GLY A 768 -9.75 6.79 -5.42
N ARG A 769 -10.22 7.41 -6.51
CA ARG A 769 -11.21 8.50 -6.45
C ARG A 769 -12.63 7.97 -6.35
N ASN A 770 -13.41 8.45 -5.38
CA ASN A 770 -14.84 8.15 -5.28
C ASN A 770 -15.60 8.92 -6.35
N LYS A 771 -15.69 8.37 -7.55
CA LYS A 771 -16.42 8.96 -8.67
C LYS A 771 -17.38 7.93 -9.27
N ILE A 772 -18.63 8.32 -9.45
CA ILE A 772 -19.63 7.57 -10.20
C ILE A 772 -19.78 8.22 -11.58
N PHE A 773 -19.98 7.41 -12.61
CA PHE A 773 -20.22 7.87 -13.96
C PHE A 773 -21.69 7.65 -14.34
N PRO A 774 -22.29 8.50 -15.19
CA PRO A 774 -23.70 8.34 -15.64
C PRO A 774 -24.01 6.92 -16.16
N GLN A 775 -23.05 6.29 -16.81
CA GLN A 775 -23.20 4.92 -17.33
C GLN A 775 -23.41 3.87 -16.24
N ALA A 776 -22.81 4.03 -15.05
CA ALA A 776 -23.05 3.13 -13.93
C ALA A 776 -24.46 3.33 -13.34
N LEU A 777 -24.87 4.60 -13.22
CA LEU A 777 -26.22 4.94 -12.75
C LEU A 777 -27.31 4.45 -13.74
N LYS A 778 -27.09 4.57 -15.03
CA LYS A 778 -28.02 4.07 -16.05
C LYS A 778 -28.26 2.56 -15.97
N LYS A 779 -27.32 1.81 -15.39
CA LYS A 779 -27.43 0.35 -15.18
C LYS A 779 -28.13 -0.07 -13.89
N ILE A 780 -28.55 0.88 -13.05
CA ILE A 780 -29.28 0.56 -11.82
C ILE A 780 -30.53 -0.25 -12.16
N PRO A 781 -30.72 -1.44 -11.58
CA PRO A 781 -31.93 -2.21 -11.76
C PRO A 781 -33.10 -1.52 -11.04
N ILE A 782 -34.17 -1.29 -11.76
CA ILE A 782 -35.37 -0.59 -11.27
C ILE A 782 -36.55 -1.53 -11.33
N PRO A 783 -37.31 -1.67 -10.21
CA PRO A 783 -38.55 -2.42 -10.21
C PRO A 783 -39.65 -1.76 -11.10
N GLU A 784 -40.60 -2.55 -11.52
CA GLU A 784 -41.85 -2.02 -12.08
C GLU A 784 -42.73 -1.53 -10.93
N PHE A 785 -42.71 -0.22 -10.70
CA PHE A 785 -43.50 0.39 -9.65
C PHE A 785 -44.99 0.48 -10.01
N SER A 786 -45.84 0.06 -9.09
CA SER A 786 -47.25 0.44 -9.11
C SER A 786 -47.40 1.93 -8.76
N GLN A 787 -48.55 2.52 -9.08
CA GLN A 787 -48.82 3.91 -8.69
C GLN A 787 -48.81 4.08 -7.16
N ALA A 788 -49.27 3.08 -6.41
CA ALA A 788 -49.23 3.08 -4.95
C ALA A 788 -47.77 3.09 -4.42
N ASP A 789 -46.87 2.26 -4.96
CA ASP A 789 -45.45 2.23 -4.56
C ASP A 789 -44.78 3.59 -4.78
N ILE A 790 -45.09 4.25 -5.92
CA ILE A 790 -44.56 5.59 -6.25
C ILE A 790 -45.00 6.61 -5.19
N GLU A 791 -46.27 6.59 -4.81
CA GLU A 791 -46.84 7.51 -3.82
C GLU A 791 -46.27 7.26 -2.42
N GLU A 792 -46.17 6.01 -2.01
CA GLU A 792 -45.58 5.62 -0.69
C GLU A 792 -44.10 6.00 -0.61
N LEU A 793 -43.30 5.70 -1.63
CA LEU A 793 -41.89 6.09 -1.67
C LEU A 793 -41.70 7.59 -1.74
N ALA A 794 -42.56 8.32 -2.46
CA ALA A 794 -42.53 9.78 -2.52
C ALA A 794 -42.89 10.41 -1.16
N GLN A 795 -43.83 9.84 -0.41
CA GLN A 795 -44.16 10.27 0.97
C GLN A 795 -42.98 9.96 1.91
N LEU A 796 -42.36 8.81 1.77
CA LEU A 796 -41.16 8.47 2.53
C LEU A 796 -40.04 9.50 2.27
N GLN A 797 -39.77 9.88 1.01
CA GLN A 797 -38.77 10.90 0.67
C GLN A 797 -39.04 12.22 1.44
N LYS A 798 -40.29 12.70 1.44
CA LYS A 798 -40.67 13.92 2.16
C LYS A 798 -40.42 13.77 3.67
N ARG A 799 -40.79 12.62 4.23
CA ARG A 799 -40.57 12.29 5.66
C ARG A 799 -39.07 12.24 6.00
N LEU A 800 -38.25 11.58 5.19
CA LEU A 800 -36.79 11.47 5.42
C LEU A 800 -36.12 12.83 5.28
N ALA A 801 -36.50 13.65 4.30
CA ALA A 801 -36.03 15.03 4.16
C ALA A 801 -36.38 15.89 5.39
N TYR A 802 -37.60 15.75 5.94
CA TYR A 802 -38.01 16.42 7.17
C TYR A 802 -37.20 15.96 8.38
N LEU A 803 -37.01 14.64 8.56
CA LEU A 803 -36.19 14.09 9.65
C LEU A 803 -34.75 14.59 9.58
N GLU A 804 -34.16 14.63 8.38
CA GLU A 804 -32.78 15.10 8.15
C GLU A 804 -32.61 16.61 8.46
N GLU A 805 -33.56 17.44 8.10
CA GLU A 805 -33.44 18.90 8.18
C GLU A 805 -33.90 19.47 9.55
N PHE A 806 -34.98 18.95 10.10
CA PHE A 806 -35.66 19.55 11.25
C PHE A 806 -35.60 18.75 12.54
N THR A 807 -34.94 17.56 12.56
CA THR A 807 -34.83 16.75 13.76
C THR A 807 -33.36 16.41 14.07
N ASN A 808 -33.13 15.85 15.28
CA ASN A 808 -31.84 15.32 15.71
C ASN A 808 -31.71 13.80 15.44
N THR A 809 -32.51 13.26 14.52
CA THR A 809 -32.44 11.83 14.18
C THR A 809 -31.09 11.50 13.59
N SER A 810 -30.45 10.43 14.07
CA SER A 810 -29.12 10.05 13.59
C SER A 810 -29.16 9.55 12.14
N GLU A 811 -28.07 9.78 11.41
CA GLU A 811 -27.93 9.27 10.02
C GLU A 811 -28.13 7.75 9.93
N THR A 812 -27.69 7.01 10.95
CA THR A 812 -27.86 5.57 11.05
C THR A 812 -29.33 5.16 11.19
N GLU A 813 -30.10 5.91 11.95
CA GLU A 813 -31.52 5.66 12.15
C GLU A 813 -32.34 6.00 10.90
N ILE A 814 -32.01 7.11 10.25
CA ILE A 814 -32.60 7.48 8.95
C ILE A 814 -32.33 6.40 7.91
N GLN A 815 -31.09 5.88 7.85
CA GLN A 815 -30.75 4.81 6.92
C GLN A 815 -31.49 3.51 7.24
N LYS A 816 -31.67 3.19 8.50
CA LYS A 816 -32.42 2.00 8.93
C LYS A 816 -33.87 2.10 8.47
N ILE A 817 -34.58 3.22 8.73
CA ILE A 817 -35.95 3.47 8.28
C ILE A 817 -36.04 3.33 6.75
N LEU A 818 -35.10 3.91 6.03
CA LEU A 818 -35.05 3.85 4.57
C LEU A 818 -34.92 2.41 4.07
N ASP A 819 -33.96 1.64 4.61
CA ASP A 819 -33.65 0.29 4.13
C ASP A 819 -34.75 -0.70 4.45
N GLU A 820 -35.35 -0.61 5.66
CA GLU A 820 -36.49 -1.44 6.05
C GLU A 820 -37.70 -1.16 5.14
N PHE A 821 -38.04 0.10 4.91
CA PHE A 821 -39.17 0.46 4.07
C PHE A 821 -38.96 0.02 2.60
N VAL A 822 -37.78 0.22 2.04
CA VAL A 822 -37.44 -0.22 0.66
C VAL A 822 -37.50 -1.75 0.57
N GLN A 823 -36.98 -2.46 1.57
CA GLN A 823 -37.01 -3.92 1.61
C GLN A 823 -38.45 -4.46 1.59
N ASP A 824 -39.32 -3.89 2.42
CA ASP A 824 -40.72 -4.34 2.57
C ASP A 824 -41.53 -4.00 1.32
N THR A 825 -41.47 -2.73 0.86
CA THR A 825 -42.20 -2.25 -0.34
C THR A 825 -41.84 -3.05 -1.59
N LEU A 826 -40.56 -3.38 -1.78
CA LEU A 826 -40.08 -4.10 -2.95
C LEU A 826 -39.99 -5.63 -2.74
N SER A 827 -40.47 -6.13 -1.61
CA SER A 827 -40.43 -7.56 -1.28
C SER A 827 -39.03 -8.19 -1.48
N ILE A 828 -37.97 -7.46 -1.08
CA ILE A 828 -36.59 -7.92 -1.22
C ILE A 828 -36.31 -9.04 -0.20
N PRO A 829 -35.78 -10.20 -0.62
CA PRO A 829 -35.38 -11.25 0.29
C PRO A 829 -34.44 -10.75 1.39
N GLU A 830 -34.70 -11.16 2.65
CA GLU A 830 -33.98 -10.64 3.83
C GLU A 830 -32.46 -10.81 3.71
N ASN A 831 -31.98 -11.95 3.21
CA ASN A 831 -30.54 -12.20 3.02
C ASN A 831 -29.88 -11.19 2.08
N ILE A 832 -30.55 -10.74 1.02
CA ILE A 832 -30.05 -9.70 0.12
C ILE A 832 -29.94 -8.36 0.85
N GLY A 833 -30.97 -7.98 1.62
CA GLY A 833 -30.96 -6.75 2.41
C GLY A 833 -29.83 -6.74 3.45
N ILE A 834 -29.58 -7.85 4.13
CA ILE A 834 -28.50 -8.00 5.10
C ILE A 834 -27.13 -7.82 4.44
N ILE A 835 -26.88 -8.52 3.33
CA ILE A 835 -25.60 -8.44 2.61
C ILE A 835 -25.31 -6.97 2.22
N ALA A 836 -26.31 -6.28 1.64
CA ALA A 836 -26.14 -4.89 1.23
C ALA A 836 -25.87 -3.95 2.42
N ARG A 837 -26.66 -4.08 3.52
CA ARG A 837 -26.49 -3.22 4.71
C ARG A 837 -25.14 -3.43 5.41
N GLU A 838 -24.71 -4.67 5.61
CA GLU A 838 -23.43 -4.97 6.24
C GLU A 838 -22.26 -4.57 5.36
N PHE A 839 -22.37 -4.74 4.04
CA PHE A 839 -21.37 -4.24 3.12
C PHE A 839 -21.17 -2.72 3.26
N ILE A 840 -22.25 -1.94 3.23
CA ILE A 840 -22.20 -0.47 3.31
C ILE A 840 -21.71 0.00 4.69
N SER A 841 -22.18 -0.62 5.78
CA SER A 841 -21.88 -0.16 7.14
C SER A 841 -20.50 -0.61 7.66
N ILE A 842 -19.97 -1.74 7.18
CA ILE A 842 -18.72 -2.31 7.69
C ILE A 842 -17.64 -2.29 6.60
N ARG A 843 -17.86 -2.99 5.48
CA ARG A 843 -16.81 -3.21 4.48
C ARG A 843 -16.48 -1.95 3.69
N LEU A 844 -17.47 -1.19 3.26
CA LEU A 844 -17.26 0.06 2.52
C LEU A 844 -16.56 1.14 3.36
N GLN A 845 -16.58 1.04 4.69
CA GLN A 845 -15.86 1.99 5.55
C GLN A 845 -14.34 1.93 5.32
N LEU A 846 -13.79 0.80 4.86
CA LEU A 846 -12.38 0.66 4.46
C LEU A 846 -11.99 1.66 3.38
N ASN A 847 -12.91 2.02 2.47
CA ASN A 847 -12.67 2.97 1.40
C ASN A 847 -12.41 4.41 1.89
N LYS A 848 -12.87 4.76 3.07
CA LYS A 848 -12.73 6.13 3.58
C LYS A 848 -11.32 6.45 4.04
N GLY A 849 -10.43 5.47 4.17
CA GLY A 849 -9.03 5.64 4.59
C GLY A 849 -8.84 6.33 5.94
N LYS A 850 -9.95 6.66 6.62
CA LYS A 850 -9.99 7.45 7.84
C LYS A 850 -10.17 6.59 9.08
N SER A 851 -10.82 5.43 8.94
CA SER A 851 -11.03 4.49 10.04
C SER A 851 -11.35 3.11 9.50
N ILE A 852 -10.51 2.14 9.84
CA ILE A 852 -10.81 0.72 9.64
C ILE A 852 -11.45 0.12 10.90
N VAL A 853 -11.68 0.95 11.92
CA VAL A 853 -12.18 0.55 13.23
C VAL A 853 -13.47 -0.28 13.14
N PRO A 854 -14.50 0.10 12.35
CA PRO A 854 -15.70 -0.73 12.27
C PRO A 854 -15.43 -2.15 11.79
N ALA A 855 -14.51 -2.34 10.85
CA ALA A 855 -14.17 -3.66 10.30
C ALA A 855 -13.27 -4.48 11.24
N THR A 856 -12.34 -3.82 11.96
CA THR A 856 -11.32 -4.46 12.80
C THR A 856 -11.64 -4.49 14.28
N ALA A 857 -12.70 -3.82 14.73
CA ALA A 857 -13.14 -3.89 16.12
C ALA A 857 -13.46 -5.33 16.53
N SER A 858 -13.23 -5.67 17.78
CA SER A 858 -13.63 -6.98 18.31
C SER A 858 -15.15 -7.12 18.24
N PRO A 859 -15.68 -8.27 17.76
CA PRO A 859 -17.12 -8.51 17.74
C PRO A 859 -17.66 -8.55 19.16
N SER A 860 -18.81 -7.92 19.40
CA SER A 860 -19.53 -8.07 20.66
C SER A 860 -20.21 -9.44 20.76
N SER A 861 -20.61 -9.84 21.96
CA SER A 861 -21.39 -11.06 22.17
C SER A 861 -22.68 -11.10 21.31
N GLU A 862 -23.33 -9.95 21.11
CA GLU A 862 -24.50 -9.82 20.22
C GLU A 862 -24.14 -10.09 18.74
N HIS A 863 -22.99 -9.62 18.26
CA HIS A 863 -22.54 -9.90 16.91
C HIS A 863 -22.28 -11.40 16.72
N LEU A 864 -21.60 -12.03 17.68
CA LEU A 864 -21.33 -13.47 17.66
C LEU A 864 -22.61 -14.28 17.74
N GLN A 865 -23.59 -13.88 18.59
CA GLN A 865 -24.90 -14.51 18.67
C GLN A 865 -25.62 -14.47 17.30
N LYS A 866 -25.65 -13.32 16.64
CA LYS A 866 -26.27 -13.18 15.33
C LYS A 866 -25.54 -14.05 14.28
N TYR A 867 -24.22 -14.05 14.28
CA TYR A 867 -23.44 -14.94 13.39
C TYR A 867 -23.82 -16.42 13.63
N GLY A 868 -23.88 -16.86 14.90
CA GLY A 868 -24.21 -18.24 15.27
C GLY A 868 -25.63 -18.64 14.85
N LEU A 869 -26.61 -17.75 14.98
CA LEU A 869 -27.98 -17.99 14.52
C LEU A 869 -28.03 -18.17 13.00
N TYR A 870 -27.39 -17.27 12.25
CA TYR A 870 -27.43 -17.32 10.77
C TYR A 870 -26.71 -18.55 10.21
N ILE A 871 -25.56 -18.94 10.76
CA ILE A 871 -24.84 -20.13 10.27
C ILE A 871 -25.64 -21.40 10.60
N ARG A 872 -26.27 -21.46 11.77
CA ARG A 872 -27.16 -22.58 12.17
C ARG A 872 -28.34 -22.70 11.21
N ASP A 873 -29.06 -21.59 11.00
CA ASP A 873 -30.32 -21.61 10.23
C ASP A 873 -30.05 -21.95 8.75
N GLU A 874 -28.94 -21.51 8.18
CA GLU A 874 -28.54 -21.86 6.81
C GLU A 874 -28.18 -23.35 6.69
N LEU A 875 -27.44 -23.90 7.65
CA LEU A 875 -27.11 -25.33 7.66
C LEU A 875 -28.31 -26.21 7.94
N ASP A 876 -29.22 -25.79 8.84
CA ASP A 876 -30.49 -26.50 9.11
C ASP A 876 -31.38 -26.52 7.87
N SER A 877 -31.43 -25.42 7.11
CA SER A 877 -32.16 -25.36 5.85
C SER A 877 -31.59 -26.33 4.82
N PHE A 878 -30.23 -26.41 4.71
CA PHE A 878 -29.56 -27.35 3.81
C PHE A 878 -29.85 -28.82 4.17
N THR A 879 -29.98 -29.13 5.46
CA THR A 879 -30.19 -30.51 5.97
C THR A 879 -31.64 -30.83 6.26
N GLU A 880 -32.62 -29.98 5.94
CA GLU A 880 -34.04 -30.12 6.29
C GLU A 880 -34.60 -31.49 5.91
N GLY A 881 -34.28 -32.00 4.74
CA GLY A 881 -34.73 -33.31 4.27
C GLY A 881 -34.08 -34.51 4.98
N SER A 882 -33.01 -34.36 5.73
CA SER A 882 -32.27 -35.40 6.44
C SER A 882 -32.63 -35.48 7.93
N GLY A 883 -33.33 -34.49 8.45
CA GLY A 883 -33.67 -34.38 9.89
C GLY A 883 -32.49 -34.01 10.78
N VAL A 884 -31.27 -33.77 10.19
CA VAL A 884 -30.11 -33.30 10.95
C VAL A 884 -30.31 -31.84 11.34
N ARG A 885 -29.97 -31.51 12.57
CA ARG A 885 -29.95 -30.14 13.10
C ARG A 885 -28.57 -29.76 13.63
N HIS A 886 -28.31 -28.48 13.80
CA HIS A 886 -27.01 -28.00 14.19
C HIS A 886 -27.07 -27.25 15.52
N LYS A 887 -26.16 -27.61 16.45
CA LYS A 887 -25.90 -26.85 17.67
C LYS A 887 -24.66 -26.04 17.45
N VAL A 888 -24.73 -24.71 17.67
CA VAL A 888 -23.63 -23.78 17.46
C VAL A 888 -23.19 -23.19 18.79
N SER A 889 -21.89 -23.25 19.06
CA SER A 889 -21.29 -22.58 20.21
C SER A 889 -20.07 -21.75 19.74
N LEU A 890 -19.99 -20.50 20.26
CA LEU A 890 -18.88 -19.61 19.98
C LEU A 890 -18.11 -19.32 21.26
N THR A 891 -16.80 -19.55 21.20
CA THR A 891 -15.89 -19.24 22.30
C THR A 891 -14.93 -18.18 21.81
N TYR A 892 -14.83 -17.04 22.52
CA TYR A 892 -14.02 -15.92 22.09
C TYR A 892 -12.97 -15.51 23.12
N SER A 893 -11.81 -15.09 22.61
CA SER A 893 -10.74 -14.44 23.35
C SER A 893 -10.42 -13.09 22.68
N ASN A 894 -9.49 -12.34 23.24
CA ASN A 894 -8.98 -11.12 22.61
C ASN A 894 -8.07 -11.38 21.38
N LYS A 895 -7.73 -12.64 21.11
CA LYS A 895 -6.80 -13.04 20.02
C LYS A 895 -7.44 -13.91 18.95
N LEU A 896 -8.44 -14.73 19.31
CA LEU A 896 -9.11 -15.67 18.40
C LEU A 896 -10.57 -15.88 18.82
N VAL A 897 -11.41 -16.14 17.85
CA VAL A 897 -12.77 -16.63 18.07
C VAL A 897 -12.91 -17.99 17.41
N MET A 898 -13.47 -18.94 18.11
CA MET A 898 -13.76 -20.30 17.66
C MET A 898 -15.26 -20.51 17.63
N CYS A 899 -15.79 -20.91 16.49
CA CYS A 899 -17.15 -21.38 16.30
C CYS A 899 -17.13 -22.91 16.18
N SER A 900 -17.83 -23.60 17.05
CA SER A 900 -18.05 -25.05 17.02
C SER A 900 -19.47 -25.34 16.56
N ILE A 901 -19.63 -26.19 15.55
CA ILE A 901 -20.88 -26.61 14.93
C ILE A 901 -20.99 -28.12 15.10
N GLU A 902 -21.93 -28.57 15.91
CA GLU A 902 -22.20 -30.00 16.17
C GLU A 902 -23.41 -30.44 15.36
N PHE A 903 -23.26 -31.53 14.60
CA PHE A 903 -24.29 -32.15 13.78
C PHE A 903 -25.07 -33.15 14.63
N LEU A 904 -26.32 -32.84 14.98
CA LEU A 904 -27.18 -33.62 15.86
C LEU A 904 -28.21 -34.43 15.07
N ARG A 905 -28.37 -35.71 15.45
CA ARG A 905 -29.49 -36.54 14.96
C ARG A 905 -30.78 -36.22 15.70
N PRO A 906 -31.97 -36.52 15.13
CA PRO A 906 -33.25 -36.15 15.70
C PRO A 906 -33.50 -36.62 17.17
N ASP A 907 -32.89 -37.75 17.55
CA ASP A 907 -33.10 -38.37 18.88
C ASP A 907 -32.32 -37.65 20.02
N ASN A 908 -31.44 -36.69 19.71
CA ASN A 908 -30.54 -36.04 20.68
C ASN A 908 -30.86 -34.56 20.94
N PHE A 909 -32.08 -34.13 20.66
CA PHE A 909 -32.43 -32.70 20.78
C PHE A 909 -32.62 -32.29 22.26
N THR A 910 -31.75 -31.43 22.78
CA THR A 910 -31.92 -30.89 24.15
C THR A 910 -32.12 -29.37 24.22
N SER A 911 -31.57 -28.60 23.34
CA SER A 911 -31.79 -27.15 23.22
C SER A 911 -31.15 -26.64 21.94
N ILE A 912 -31.77 -25.65 21.28
CA ILE A 912 -31.34 -25.07 19.96
C ILE A 912 -30.68 -23.71 20.13
N ASP A 913 -30.45 -23.26 21.36
CA ASP A 913 -29.87 -21.93 21.57
C ASP A 913 -28.41 -21.89 21.19
N VAL A 914 -28.03 -20.79 20.52
CA VAL A 914 -26.62 -20.47 20.22
C VAL A 914 -25.95 -20.03 21.50
N LEU A 915 -24.87 -20.70 21.87
CA LEU A 915 -24.11 -20.38 23.07
C LEU A 915 -22.92 -19.48 22.71
N VAL A 916 -22.73 -18.40 23.47
CA VAL A 916 -21.57 -17.48 23.29
C VAL A 916 -20.88 -17.29 24.63
N GLU A 917 -19.63 -17.73 24.74
CA GLU A 917 -18.87 -17.71 25.98
C GLU A 917 -17.46 -17.11 25.78
N GLN A 918 -16.96 -16.42 26.81
CA GLN A 918 -15.57 -15.96 26.83
C GLN A 918 -14.64 -17.08 27.29
N ALA A 919 -13.58 -17.34 26.54
CA ALA A 919 -12.58 -18.33 26.89
C ALA A 919 -11.85 -17.96 28.19
N GLN A 920 -11.71 -18.93 29.10
CA GLN A 920 -11.00 -18.79 30.37
C GLN A 920 -9.94 -19.88 30.51
N GLY A 921 -8.91 -19.63 31.33
CA GLY A 921 -7.88 -20.60 31.69
C GLY A 921 -7.20 -21.28 30.50
N ASP A 922 -7.09 -22.60 30.54
CA ASP A 922 -6.41 -23.43 29.56
C ASP A 922 -6.95 -23.26 28.13
N LEU A 923 -8.27 -23.06 28.00
CA LEU A 923 -8.88 -22.83 26.69
C LEU A 923 -8.39 -21.54 26.04
N SER A 924 -8.20 -20.48 26.82
CA SER A 924 -7.63 -19.22 26.32
C SER A 924 -6.17 -19.41 25.85
N LEU A 925 -5.39 -20.23 26.56
CA LEU A 925 -4.03 -20.58 26.16
C LEU A 925 -4.02 -21.39 24.87
N LEU A 926 -4.88 -22.39 24.75
CA LEU A 926 -5.02 -23.20 23.54
C LEU A 926 -5.39 -22.35 22.32
N LEU A 927 -6.34 -21.42 22.45
CA LEU A 927 -6.72 -20.52 21.36
C LEU A 927 -5.56 -19.61 20.92
N ASN A 928 -4.72 -19.20 21.87
CA ASN A 928 -3.51 -18.44 21.55
C ASN A 928 -2.50 -19.28 20.75
N GLU A 929 -2.24 -20.53 21.14
CA GLU A 929 -1.37 -21.44 20.39
C GLU A 929 -1.91 -21.73 18.98
N VAL A 930 -3.21 -21.96 18.85
CA VAL A 930 -3.86 -22.18 17.54
C VAL A 930 -3.64 -20.97 16.64
N ARG A 931 -3.79 -19.77 17.18
CA ARG A 931 -3.55 -18.53 16.41
C ARG A 931 -2.09 -18.44 15.92
N GLU A 932 -1.12 -18.69 16.80
CA GLU A 932 0.29 -18.59 16.42
C GLU A 932 0.67 -19.62 15.36
N LYS A 933 0.14 -20.85 15.45
CA LYS A 933 0.35 -21.90 14.44
C LYS A 933 -0.33 -21.56 13.09
N ALA A 934 -1.40 -20.80 13.10
CA ALA A 934 -2.12 -20.36 11.90
C ALA A 934 -1.52 -19.12 11.25
N LYS A 935 -0.51 -18.49 11.87
CA LYS A 935 0.18 -17.31 11.38
C LYS A 935 1.42 -17.73 10.61
N GLN A 936 1.50 -17.28 9.36
CA GLN A 936 2.62 -17.55 8.47
C GLN A 936 3.27 -16.23 8.06
N ARG A 937 4.58 -16.13 8.20
CA ARG A 937 5.36 -14.99 7.71
C ARG A 937 5.64 -15.18 6.22
N PHE A 938 5.26 -14.20 5.41
CA PHE A 938 5.48 -14.22 3.97
C PHE A 938 6.71 -13.42 3.56
N SER A 939 6.94 -12.26 4.17
CA SER A 939 8.13 -11.42 4.02
C SER A 939 8.50 -10.80 5.37
N GLN A 940 9.52 -9.97 5.41
CA GLN A 940 9.88 -9.22 6.63
C GLN A 940 8.71 -8.38 7.19
N TRP A 941 7.82 -7.94 6.29
CA TRP A 941 6.78 -6.96 6.56
C TRP A 941 5.36 -7.51 6.43
N VAL A 942 5.21 -8.69 5.83
CA VAL A 942 3.90 -9.24 5.50
C VAL A 942 3.71 -10.59 6.17
N TYR A 943 2.59 -10.69 6.89
CA TYR A 943 2.15 -11.89 7.60
C TYR A 943 0.82 -12.35 7.02
N VAL A 944 0.67 -13.65 6.80
CA VAL A 944 -0.60 -14.27 6.42
C VAL A 944 -1.17 -14.98 7.64
N GLN A 945 -2.38 -14.59 8.04
CA GLN A 945 -3.12 -15.23 9.11
C GLN A 945 -4.19 -16.12 8.50
N ARG A 946 -3.98 -17.41 8.53
CA ARG A 946 -4.95 -18.39 8.03
C ARG A 946 -6.11 -18.55 9.02
N SER A 947 -7.32 -18.79 8.50
CA SER A 947 -8.44 -19.32 9.24
C SER A 947 -8.29 -20.83 9.29
N LEU A 948 -8.64 -21.42 10.43
CA LEU A 948 -8.61 -22.87 10.55
C LEU A 948 -10.03 -23.41 10.50
N ARG A 949 -10.26 -24.42 9.68
CA ARG A 949 -11.47 -25.20 9.64
C ARG A 949 -11.10 -26.66 9.89
N ILE A 950 -11.61 -27.22 10.97
CA ILE A 950 -11.26 -28.56 11.42
C ILE A 950 -12.55 -29.38 11.47
N PHE A 951 -12.55 -30.51 10.80
CA PHE A 951 -13.64 -31.48 10.84
C PHE A 951 -13.23 -32.64 11.76
N GLU A 952 -14.04 -32.89 12.78
CA GLU A 952 -13.79 -33.94 13.75
C GLU A 952 -15.12 -34.66 14.06
N ASP A 953 -15.22 -35.91 13.64
CA ASP A 953 -16.42 -36.74 13.81
C ASP A 953 -17.72 -36.07 13.34
N SER A 954 -18.54 -35.59 14.31
CA SER A 954 -19.80 -34.88 14.09
C SER A 954 -19.70 -33.38 14.31
N ARG A 955 -18.49 -32.82 14.35
CA ARG A 955 -18.26 -31.40 14.64
C ARG A 955 -17.39 -30.72 13.59
N VAL A 956 -17.67 -29.45 13.38
CA VAL A 956 -16.82 -28.53 12.58
C VAL A 956 -16.42 -27.37 13.47
N TYR A 957 -15.12 -27.08 13.51
CA TYR A 957 -14.56 -25.93 14.20
C TYR A 957 -14.07 -24.91 13.19
N ILE A 958 -14.47 -23.65 13.34
CA ILE A 958 -14.01 -22.51 12.55
C ILE A 958 -13.30 -21.55 13.50
N CYS A 959 -11.99 -21.35 13.28
CA CYS A 959 -11.18 -20.43 14.06
C CYS A 959 -10.71 -19.26 13.20
N LYS A 960 -11.06 -18.02 13.60
CA LYS A 960 -10.71 -16.79 12.88
C LYS A 960 -10.27 -15.68 13.83
N SER A 961 -9.62 -14.66 13.28
CA SER A 961 -9.27 -13.43 13.99
C SER A 961 -10.51 -12.76 14.62
N PRO A 962 -10.37 -12.10 15.79
CA PRO A 962 -11.48 -11.46 16.49
C PRO A 962 -11.79 -10.07 15.89
N ARG A 963 -12.03 -10.00 14.57
CA ARG A 963 -12.38 -8.78 13.85
C ARG A 963 -13.85 -8.85 13.42
N LEU A 964 -14.62 -7.79 13.62
CA LEU A 964 -16.04 -7.75 13.30
C LEU A 964 -16.34 -8.20 11.86
N ILE A 965 -15.49 -7.80 10.91
CA ILE A 965 -15.65 -8.16 9.49
C ILE A 965 -15.66 -9.68 9.25
N ASP A 966 -15.01 -10.47 10.12
CA ASP A 966 -14.92 -11.93 10.03
C ASP A 966 -16.11 -12.65 10.70
N TRP A 967 -16.96 -11.89 11.44
CA TRP A 967 -18.05 -12.43 12.28
C TRP A 967 -19.38 -11.69 12.04
N THR A 968 -19.63 -11.26 10.81
CA THR A 968 -20.91 -10.69 10.37
C THR A 968 -21.90 -11.80 10.00
N ARG A 969 -23.19 -11.46 9.86
CA ARG A 969 -24.20 -12.37 9.30
C ARG A 969 -23.87 -12.77 7.86
N THR A 970 -23.38 -11.82 7.05
CA THR A 970 -22.88 -12.10 5.69
C THR A 970 -21.77 -13.13 5.72
N GLN A 971 -20.85 -13.04 6.69
CA GLN A 971 -19.77 -14.00 6.81
C GLN A 971 -20.27 -15.37 7.28
N ALA A 972 -21.29 -15.42 8.16
CA ALA A 972 -21.95 -16.68 8.52
C ALA A 972 -22.51 -17.42 7.30
N LEU A 973 -23.14 -16.66 6.39
CA LEU A 973 -23.66 -17.22 5.13
C LEU A 973 -22.53 -17.74 4.23
N ASN A 974 -21.39 -17.03 4.12
CA ASN A 974 -20.24 -17.49 3.35
C ASN A 974 -19.63 -18.76 3.95
N ASP A 975 -19.46 -18.80 5.26
CA ASP A 975 -18.89 -19.97 5.95
C ASP A 975 -19.81 -21.20 5.83
N SER A 976 -21.13 -21.01 5.83
CA SER A 976 -22.11 -22.07 5.56
C SER A 976 -21.96 -22.64 4.16
N ASP A 977 -21.80 -21.76 3.13
CA ASP A 977 -21.58 -22.20 1.75
C ASP A 977 -20.30 -23.04 1.63
N ASP A 978 -19.23 -22.63 2.29
CA ASP A 978 -17.95 -23.36 2.28
C ASP A 978 -18.10 -24.75 2.93
N ILE A 979 -18.76 -24.84 4.09
CA ILE A 979 -19.01 -26.11 4.77
C ILE A 979 -19.87 -27.03 3.89
N ILE A 980 -20.96 -26.52 3.31
CA ILE A 980 -21.82 -27.24 2.40
C ILE A 980 -21.04 -27.76 1.19
N ALA A 981 -20.18 -26.92 0.60
CA ALA A 981 -19.36 -27.30 -0.54
C ALA A 981 -18.38 -28.44 -0.20
N GLU A 982 -17.75 -28.39 0.97
CA GLU A 982 -16.85 -29.45 1.46
C GLU A 982 -17.59 -30.77 1.70
N ILE A 983 -18.77 -30.72 2.34
CA ILE A 983 -19.63 -31.90 2.55
C ILE A 983 -20.01 -32.53 1.21
N LEU A 984 -20.41 -31.72 0.23
CA LEU A 984 -20.77 -32.21 -1.11
C LEU A 984 -19.58 -32.77 -1.88
N ALA A 985 -18.38 -32.19 -1.74
CA ALA A 985 -17.17 -32.69 -2.36
C ALA A 985 -16.78 -34.08 -1.84
N VAL A 986 -16.83 -34.30 -0.52
CA VAL A 986 -16.57 -35.60 0.09
C VAL A 986 -17.56 -36.66 -0.42
N ARG A 987 -18.85 -36.33 -0.52
CA ARG A 987 -19.87 -37.25 -1.08
C ARG A 987 -19.58 -37.62 -2.54
N ARG A 988 -19.14 -36.69 -3.38
CA ARG A 988 -18.76 -36.96 -4.78
C ARG A 988 -17.52 -37.84 -4.86
N GLY A 989 -16.48 -37.59 -4.09
CA GLY A 989 -15.27 -38.43 -4.04
C GLY A 989 -15.56 -39.87 -3.60
N GLN A 990 -16.49 -40.11 -2.70
CA GLN A 990 -16.93 -41.46 -2.34
C GLN A 990 -17.68 -42.16 -3.47
N HIS A 991 -18.40 -41.43 -4.32
CA HIS A 991 -19.08 -42.00 -5.49
C HIS A 991 -18.12 -42.33 -6.65
N GLU A 992 -17.01 -41.58 -6.77
CA GLU A 992 -15.97 -41.88 -7.80
C GLU A 992 -15.09 -43.10 -7.41
N VAL A 993 -14.88 -43.35 -6.11
CA VAL A 993 -14.13 -44.52 -5.62
C VAL A 993 -14.97 -45.82 -5.70
N LEU A 994 -16.28 -45.70 -5.81
CA LEU A 994 -17.22 -46.82 -5.92
C LEU A 994 -17.63 -47.11 -7.39
N ARG A 995 -17.10 -46.35 -8.35
CA ARG A 995 -17.17 -46.64 -9.81
C ARG A 995 -15.82 -47.04 -10.33
#